data_a58e0a1168499847d03e2ae92c8022a3
#
_entry.id   a58e0a1168499847d03e2ae92c8022a3
#
_cell.length_a   1.000
_cell.length_b   1.000
_cell.length_c   1.000
_cell.angle_alpha   90.00
_cell.angle_beta   90.00
_cell.angle_gamma   90.00
#
_symmetry.space_group_name_H-M   'P 1'
#
loop_
_entity.id
_entity.type
_entity.pdbx_description
1 polymer ?
#
loop_
_entity_poly.entity_id
_entity_poly.type
_entity_poly.pdbx_seq_one_letter_code
_entity_poly.pdbx_strand_id
1 'polypeptide(L)'
;MSNKKIFHNFLLVLIFSFTWQNMLAQKIVYGQIMDEQTHLPLDGASIILENSNIGTISNHAGVFRMELPSKSSKRIIVQYVGYKSRNILLNKKSYVNDSICCNVELQPLDNILSDVVVLGKSKVQKHREVPSAVTIIDSQSLKYKTATLNEILDNAAGIKVAQQGGLGNASRIIIQGMDGKRVGIFINGMPMGNSDEFQLSSIPLDMVDEVEIYKGIIPAWLGGDGLGGAVNIRLKDFNKNHLEMAFEVASYNTYIGSLQLKQYIGKTSTAFHAGATMNYAKNNYSFSSPFELGRIIHRDHDAYTYGGFNVGVSSQQLWFDRFDITLSADYYRKEIQGGLMNVQNNIQHAFTRTRSANAALSLEKSFLNGKLTAQLHSIVGLSLVNQVDTSHYCYDFIGNRFPSGSGRGEIGSVPNDSHDRHTTIRELLNLTYKIGDTQFITWNTNYRYGRKKPKDELADQYSRLPTSGYPSTVHTIVSGLSHKLNLNSGIFTNEIGVKLFNHHSEVLPFAEAIMLQDKLRTSTNHSTMIGWSEAMAFHLLPDNSLTLKASVQSTVRMPIADELFGDGVLLLPSEKLRPERSFNVNAGAIWLSDARYYPQVRIGVNTYYMRAKDMIKLMYSSMNMAYDNIGKVRVMGMDMEIDSKLNRWLDIQGNITWQDARDMRKEAVGGGENFHYRYRIPNMPYLFGNVGLRLHKDGLLGKTSSSAFSSTFGFTKKFSYNWEASNNNTMLIPARYSWDVAVHHSFNKHCQLSFEIRNLLNRENWAEFRYPMERRTFHLKIKYIIN
;
A
#
# COMPACT_ATOMS: atom_id res chain seq x y z
N MET A 1 -17.91 -30.50 27.69
CA MET A 1 -19.16 -29.74 28.06
C MET A 1 -18.95 -28.21 28.17
N SER A 2 -17.89 -27.65 27.63
CA SER A 2 -17.56 -26.20 27.75
C SER A 2 -17.98 -25.35 26.54
N ASN A 3 -18.17 -25.90 25.36
CA ASN A 3 -18.39 -25.10 24.14
C ASN A 3 -19.87 -24.70 23.89
N LYS A 4 -20.82 -25.30 24.54
CA LYS A 4 -22.25 -24.94 24.39
C LYS A 4 -22.66 -23.66 25.15
N LYS A 5 -21.99 -23.32 26.25
CA LYS A 5 -22.29 -22.08 27.01
C LYS A 5 -21.80 -20.81 26.32
N ILE A 6 -20.68 -20.89 25.56
CA ILE A 6 -20.13 -19.75 24.85
C ILE A 6 -21.01 -19.40 23.63
N PHE A 7 -21.54 -20.41 22.95
CA PHE A 7 -22.45 -20.23 21.82
C PHE A 7 -23.83 -19.65 22.24
N HIS A 8 -24.33 -20.03 23.42
CA HIS A 8 -25.61 -19.53 23.94
C HIS A 8 -25.52 -18.05 24.37
N ASN A 9 -24.41 -17.64 24.99
CA ASN A 9 -24.20 -16.24 25.36
C ASN A 9 -23.94 -15.36 24.13
N PHE A 10 -23.36 -15.88 23.10
CA PHE A 10 -23.16 -15.15 21.83
C PHE A 10 -24.49 -14.94 21.09
N LEU A 11 -25.38 -15.91 21.13
CA LEU A 11 -26.73 -15.84 20.53
C LEU A 11 -27.64 -14.85 21.30
N LEU A 12 -27.49 -14.75 22.64
CA LEU A 12 -28.25 -13.80 23.46
C LEU A 12 -27.85 -12.34 23.24
N VAL A 13 -26.56 -12.07 22.99
CA VAL A 13 -26.07 -10.72 22.61
C VAL A 13 -26.60 -10.31 21.23
N LEU A 14 -26.72 -11.25 20.31
CA LEU A 14 -27.29 -11.02 18.97
C LEU A 14 -28.80 -10.71 19.00
N ILE A 15 -29.52 -11.34 19.91
CA ILE A 15 -30.99 -11.14 20.06
C ILE A 15 -31.31 -9.82 20.79
N PHE A 16 -30.45 -9.38 21.75
CA PHE A 16 -30.68 -8.14 22.49
C PHE A 16 -30.44 -6.87 21.68
N SER A 17 -29.78 -6.94 20.50
CA SER A 17 -29.60 -5.80 19.61
C SER A 17 -30.82 -5.48 18.73
N PHE A 18 -31.87 -6.30 18.76
CA PHE A 18 -33.03 -6.16 17.85
C PHE A 18 -34.24 -5.38 18.41
N THR A 19 -34.19 -4.96 19.64
CA THR A 19 -35.38 -4.28 20.24
C THR A 19 -35.03 -2.95 20.88
N TRP A 20 -34.98 -1.87 20.09
CA TRP A 20 -35.35 -0.51 20.52
C TRP A 20 -35.33 0.45 19.33
N GLN A 21 -36.47 0.57 18.66
CA GLN A 21 -36.73 1.68 17.74
C GLN A 21 -37.76 2.62 18.36
N ASN A 22 -37.29 3.77 18.82
CA ASN A 22 -38.17 4.93 19.00
C ASN A 22 -38.23 5.67 17.64
N MET A 23 -39.35 5.59 16.93
CA MET A 23 -39.65 6.42 15.75
C MET A 23 -39.93 7.86 16.21
N LEU A 24 -38.92 8.73 16.09
CA LEU A 24 -39.13 10.17 16.07
C LEU A 24 -39.17 10.62 14.61
N ALA A 25 -40.20 11.37 14.22
CA ALA A 25 -40.30 11.97 12.88
C ALA A 25 -39.12 12.93 12.68
N GLN A 26 -38.16 12.56 11.78
CA GLN A 26 -37.01 13.36 11.44
C GLN A 26 -37.24 14.09 10.11
N LYS A 27 -36.85 15.36 10.03
CA LYS A 27 -36.89 16.13 8.78
C LYS A 27 -35.70 15.80 7.92
N ILE A 28 -35.91 15.66 6.62
CA ILE A 28 -34.87 15.25 5.67
C ILE A 28 -34.55 16.40 4.70
N VAL A 29 -33.26 16.69 4.52
CA VAL A 29 -32.77 17.52 3.43
C VAL A 29 -32.00 16.62 2.47
N TYR A 30 -32.31 16.67 1.21
CA TYR A 30 -31.66 15.94 0.14
C TYR A 30 -31.50 16.81 -1.09
N GLY A 31 -30.60 16.48 -1.97
CA GLY A 31 -30.36 17.21 -3.22
C GLY A 31 -29.08 16.76 -3.91
N GLN A 32 -28.69 17.53 -4.91
CA GLN A 32 -27.48 17.28 -5.70
C GLN A 32 -26.58 18.52 -5.66
N ILE A 33 -25.28 18.29 -5.54
CA ILE A 33 -24.25 19.33 -5.58
C ILE A 33 -23.49 19.21 -6.89
N MET A 34 -23.42 20.31 -7.62
CA MET A 34 -22.81 20.38 -8.95
C MET A 34 -21.83 21.56 -9.03
N ASP A 35 -20.91 21.49 -9.96
CA ASP A 35 -20.08 22.61 -10.37
C ASP A 35 -20.88 23.60 -11.22
N GLU A 36 -20.83 24.89 -10.91
CA GLU A 36 -21.59 25.94 -11.61
C GLU A 36 -21.16 26.12 -13.07
N GLN A 37 -19.91 25.85 -13.42
CA GLN A 37 -19.36 26.04 -14.76
C GLN A 37 -19.48 24.81 -15.65
N THR A 38 -19.22 23.62 -15.07
CA THR A 38 -19.17 22.37 -15.82
C THR A 38 -20.46 21.56 -15.71
N HIS A 39 -21.35 21.89 -14.75
CA HIS A 39 -22.54 21.12 -14.36
C HIS A 39 -22.24 19.64 -14.01
N LEU A 40 -20.97 19.31 -13.66
CA LEU A 40 -20.60 17.99 -13.21
C LEU A 40 -20.89 17.81 -11.71
N PRO A 41 -21.31 16.61 -11.29
CA PRO A 41 -21.56 16.33 -9.88
C PRO A 41 -20.29 16.41 -9.06
N LEU A 42 -20.35 17.00 -7.88
CA LEU A 42 -19.23 17.12 -6.95
C LEU A 42 -19.29 16.02 -5.89
N ASP A 43 -18.40 15.04 -6.00
CA ASP A 43 -18.26 13.93 -5.05
C ASP A 43 -17.50 14.35 -3.79
N GLY A 44 -18.05 14.05 -2.62
CA GLY A 44 -17.42 14.38 -1.34
C GLY A 44 -17.57 15.84 -0.91
N ALA A 45 -18.46 16.61 -1.52
CA ALA A 45 -18.81 17.93 -1.01
C ALA A 45 -19.45 17.81 0.37
N SER A 46 -19.03 18.63 1.32
CA SER A 46 -19.48 18.62 2.72
C SER A 46 -20.70 19.49 2.90
N ILE A 47 -21.78 18.96 3.49
CA ILE A 47 -23.02 19.65 3.82
C ILE A 47 -23.17 19.61 5.34
N ILE A 48 -23.13 20.78 6.00
CA ILE A 48 -23.12 20.91 7.45
C ILE A 48 -24.25 21.79 7.91
N LEU A 49 -24.94 21.40 8.97
CA LEU A 49 -25.94 22.21 9.63
C LEU A 49 -25.24 23.29 10.48
N GLU A 50 -25.55 24.57 10.24
CA GLU A 50 -24.94 25.69 10.94
C GLU A 50 -25.06 25.56 12.48
N ASN A 51 -23.94 25.81 13.19
CA ASN A 51 -23.83 25.70 14.66
C ASN A 51 -24.13 24.28 15.22
N SER A 52 -23.84 23.24 14.43
CA SER A 52 -24.00 21.86 14.90
C SER A 52 -22.89 20.95 14.33
N ASN A 53 -22.73 19.77 14.92
CA ASN A 53 -21.82 18.72 14.42
C ASN A 53 -22.54 17.77 13.43
N ILE A 54 -23.74 18.13 12.96
CA ILE A 54 -24.53 17.33 12.03
C ILE A 54 -24.16 17.74 10.61
N GLY A 55 -23.75 16.77 9.82
CA GLY A 55 -23.39 16.97 8.42
C GLY A 55 -23.42 15.67 7.65
N THR A 56 -23.35 15.78 6.33
CA THR A 56 -23.25 14.68 5.38
C THR A 56 -22.30 15.09 4.26
N ILE A 57 -21.95 14.15 3.39
CA ILE A 57 -21.19 14.41 2.16
C ILE A 57 -21.97 13.92 0.96
N SER A 58 -21.75 14.56 -0.19
CA SER A 58 -22.30 14.10 -1.45
C SER A 58 -21.58 12.82 -1.92
N ASN A 59 -22.30 11.95 -2.61
CA ASN A 59 -21.75 10.75 -3.26
C ASN A 59 -21.20 11.08 -4.66
N HIS A 60 -20.73 10.07 -5.39
CA HIS A 60 -20.17 10.21 -6.75
C HIS A 60 -21.11 10.86 -7.77
N ALA A 61 -22.42 10.76 -7.59
CA ALA A 61 -23.42 11.46 -8.39
C ALA A 61 -23.73 12.88 -7.86
N GLY A 62 -22.94 13.39 -6.89
CA GLY A 62 -23.17 14.66 -6.21
C GLY A 62 -24.37 14.66 -5.28
N VAL A 63 -25.07 13.54 -5.11
CA VAL A 63 -26.31 13.45 -4.32
C VAL A 63 -26.00 13.33 -2.85
N PHE A 64 -26.71 14.09 -2.03
CA PHE A 64 -26.63 14.03 -0.58
C PHE A 64 -27.99 13.84 0.07
N ARG A 65 -28.01 13.28 1.27
CA ARG A 65 -29.15 13.18 2.16
C ARG A 65 -28.70 13.41 3.60
N MET A 66 -29.40 14.29 4.30
CA MET A 66 -29.10 14.64 5.68
C MET A 66 -30.40 14.68 6.52
N GLU A 67 -30.38 14.08 7.69
CA GLU A 67 -31.47 14.12 8.65
C GLU A 67 -31.27 15.27 9.64
N LEU A 68 -32.31 16.02 9.86
CA LEU A 68 -32.30 17.18 10.75
C LEU A 68 -33.05 16.89 12.06
N PRO A 69 -32.49 17.23 13.23
CA PRO A 69 -33.21 17.22 14.50
C PRO A 69 -34.38 18.21 14.49
N SER A 70 -35.43 17.88 15.22
CA SER A 70 -36.67 18.66 15.26
C SER A 70 -36.52 20.13 15.71
N LYS A 71 -35.42 20.46 16.44
CA LYS A 71 -35.08 21.81 16.96
C LYS A 71 -33.78 22.35 16.36
N SER A 72 -33.44 22.04 15.12
CA SER A 72 -32.17 22.43 14.50
C SER A 72 -32.17 23.83 13.87
N SER A 73 -30.96 24.35 13.59
CA SER A 73 -30.73 25.56 12.81
C SER A 73 -31.43 25.45 11.44
N LYS A 74 -31.86 26.58 10.91
CA LYS A 74 -32.52 26.66 9.60
C LYS A 74 -31.56 26.88 8.43
N ARG A 75 -30.23 26.78 8.64
CA ARG A 75 -29.23 27.05 7.61
C ARG A 75 -28.25 25.91 7.48
N ILE A 76 -27.99 25.51 6.24
CA ILE A 76 -26.93 24.56 5.91
C ILE A 76 -25.80 25.30 5.18
N ILE A 77 -24.58 24.83 5.41
CA ILE A 77 -23.36 25.32 4.77
C ILE A 77 -22.87 24.18 3.87
N VAL A 78 -22.72 24.47 2.58
CA VAL A 78 -22.19 23.53 1.58
C VAL A 78 -20.79 23.98 1.20
N GLN A 79 -19.83 23.06 1.30
CA GLN A 79 -18.41 23.33 1.07
C GLN A 79 -17.78 22.20 0.24
N TYR A 80 -16.88 22.58 -0.65
CA TYR A 80 -16.05 21.65 -1.40
C TYR A 80 -14.66 22.26 -1.64
N VAL A 81 -13.63 21.44 -1.62
CA VAL A 81 -12.26 21.91 -1.80
C VAL A 81 -12.09 22.52 -3.20
N GLY A 82 -11.59 23.75 -3.26
CA GLY A 82 -11.46 24.51 -4.52
C GLY A 82 -12.73 25.26 -4.95
N TYR A 83 -13.77 25.34 -4.12
CA TYR A 83 -15.03 26.05 -4.40
C TYR A 83 -15.40 27.02 -3.30
N LYS A 84 -16.13 28.08 -3.66
CA LYS A 84 -16.72 29.02 -2.69
C LYS A 84 -17.81 28.31 -1.88
N SER A 85 -17.75 28.44 -0.56
CA SER A 85 -18.80 27.90 0.31
C SER A 85 -20.12 28.62 0.09
N ARG A 86 -21.24 27.88 0.12
CA ARG A 86 -22.59 28.41 -0.08
C ARG A 86 -23.46 28.13 1.15
N ASN A 87 -24.04 29.20 1.70
CA ASN A 87 -24.96 29.14 2.82
C ASN A 87 -26.39 29.14 2.33
N ILE A 88 -27.21 28.16 2.74
CA ILE A 88 -28.56 27.97 2.26
C ILE A 88 -29.53 27.99 3.44
N LEU A 89 -30.54 28.86 3.35
CA LEU A 89 -31.61 28.96 4.33
C LEU A 89 -32.72 27.94 4.02
N LEU A 90 -32.96 27.02 4.94
CA LEU A 90 -34.04 26.03 4.85
C LEU A 90 -35.39 26.66 5.29
N ASN A 91 -36.22 27.00 4.36
CA ASN A 91 -37.49 27.68 4.63
C ASN A 91 -38.56 26.66 5.07
N LYS A 92 -39.26 26.91 6.16
CA LYS A 92 -40.31 26.01 6.70
C LYS A 92 -41.45 25.74 5.68
N LYS A 93 -41.69 26.65 4.75
CA LYS A 93 -42.73 26.52 3.69
C LYS A 93 -42.31 25.59 2.54
N SER A 94 -41.06 25.19 2.47
CA SER A 94 -40.51 24.37 1.36
C SER A 94 -40.45 22.87 1.68
N TYR A 95 -40.91 22.43 2.86
CA TYR A 95 -40.99 21.01 3.19
C TYR A 95 -42.25 20.38 2.62
N VAL A 96 -42.09 19.32 1.86
CA VAL A 96 -43.16 18.45 1.36
C VAL A 96 -42.94 17.07 2.02
N ASN A 97 -43.90 16.57 2.77
CA ASN A 97 -43.81 15.31 3.53
C ASN A 97 -42.54 15.22 4.38
N ASP A 98 -42.24 16.25 5.20
CA ASP A 98 -41.08 16.39 6.05
C ASP A 98 -39.70 16.31 5.30
N SER A 99 -39.72 16.49 3.99
CA SER A 99 -38.51 16.48 3.17
C SER A 99 -38.37 17.77 2.35
N ILE A 100 -37.15 18.28 2.18
CA ILE A 100 -36.81 19.42 1.33
C ILE A 100 -35.73 19.02 0.32
N CYS A 101 -36.03 19.30 -0.97
CA CYS A 101 -35.06 19.16 -2.04
C CYS A 101 -34.20 20.43 -2.15
N CYS A 102 -32.87 20.29 -2.17
CA CYS A 102 -31.92 21.40 -2.17
C CYS A 102 -30.77 21.10 -3.14
N ASN A 103 -30.96 21.44 -4.43
CA ASN A 103 -29.88 21.35 -5.41
C ASN A 103 -28.98 22.58 -5.30
N VAL A 104 -27.65 22.35 -5.33
CA VAL A 104 -26.66 23.39 -5.05
C VAL A 104 -25.61 23.38 -6.14
N GLU A 105 -25.42 24.51 -6.78
CA GLU A 105 -24.28 24.74 -7.66
C GLU A 105 -23.19 25.50 -6.88
N LEU A 106 -21.97 25.00 -6.89
CA LEU A 106 -20.83 25.64 -6.26
C LEU A 106 -19.96 26.31 -7.32
N GLN A 107 -19.53 27.54 -7.04
CA GLN A 107 -18.63 28.30 -7.89
C GLN A 107 -17.18 27.92 -7.59
N PRO A 108 -16.37 27.51 -8.60
CA PRO A 108 -14.95 27.29 -8.41
C PRO A 108 -14.24 28.53 -7.86
N LEU A 109 -13.30 28.34 -6.95
CA LEU A 109 -12.41 29.41 -6.48
C LEU A 109 -11.28 29.61 -7.48
N ASP A 110 -11.14 30.80 -8.03
CA ASP A 110 -9.99 31.19 -8.88
C ASP A 110 -8.66 31.25 -8.12
N ASN A 111 -8.69 31.26 -6.79
CA ASN A 111 -7.53 31.29 -5.89
C ASN A 111 -7.56 30.07 -4.93
N ILE A 112 -6.74 29.08 -5.21
CA ILE A 112 -6.54 27.87 -4.36
C ILE A 112 -5.60 28.15 -3.17
N LEU A 113 -5.59 29.33 -2.59
CA LEU A 113 -4.63 29.73 -1.56
C LEU A 113 -5.24 30.39 -0.32
N SER A 114 -6.45 30.05 0.07
CA SER A 114 -6.94 30.40 1.41
C SER A 114 -7.37 29.15 2.16
N ASP A 115 -6.82 28.97 3.37
CA ASP A 115 -7.24 27.95 4.31
C ASP A 115 -8.76 28.01 4.50
N VAL A 116 -9.48 27.13 3.82
CA VAL A 116 -10.90 26.91 4.14
C VAL A 116 -10.90 26.13 5.45
N VAL A 117 -11.25 26.79 6.53
CA VAL A 117 -11.58 26.11 7.79
C VAL A 117 -12.83 25.29 7.54
N VAL A 118 -12.63 24.04 7.17
CA VAL A 118 -13.73 23.06 7.01
C VAL A 118 -14.27 22.76 8.41
N LEU A 119 -15.43 23.30 8.74
CA LEU A 119 -16.14 23.05 10.02
C LEU A 119 -16.71 21.60 10.12
N GLY A 120 -16.34 20.72 9.23
CA GLY A 120 -16.68 19.31 9.25
C GLY A 120 -15.44 18.41 9.26
N LYS A 121 -15.62 17.16 9.69
CA LYS A 121 -14.52 16.17 9.63
C LYS A 121 -14.09 15.97 8.18
N SER A 122 -12.80 16.14 7.89
CA SER A 122 -12.24 15.88 6.56
C SER A 122 -12.43 14.40 6.18
N LYS A 123 -12.37 14.10 4.87
CA LYS A 123 -12.41 12.70 4.38
C LYS A 123 -11.33 11.84 5.07
N VAL A 124 -10.12 12.39 5.21
CA VAL A 124 -8.99 11.76 5.93
C VAL A 124 -9.33 11.47 7.38
N GLN A 125 -9.97 12.43 8.08
CA GLN A 125 -10.36 12.24 9.48
C GLN A 125 -11.45 11.15 9.63
N LYS A 126 -12.43 11.11 8.72
CA LYS A 126 -13.44 10.03 8.70
C LYS A 126 -12.81 8.65 8.44
N HIS A 127 -11.83 8.56 7.54
CA HIS A 127 -11.09 7.31 7.29
C HIS A 127 -10.22 6.91 8.48
N ARG A 128 -9.69 7.88 9.25
CA ARG A 128 -8.94 7.57 10.49
C ARG A 128 -9.81 7.08 11.64
N GLU A 129 -11.12 7.36 11.61
CA GLU A 129 -12.08 6.94 12.64
C GLU A 129 -12.63 5.52 12.43
N VAL A 130 -12.28 4.82 11.34
CA VAL A 130 -12.63 3.40 11.17
C VAL A 130 -12.11 2.56 12.33
N PRO A 131 -12.78 1.46 12.70
CA PRO A 131 -12.39 0.64 13.85
C PRO A 131 -10.98 0.04 13.77
N SER A 132 -10.49 -0.24 12.55
CA SER A 132 -9.12 -0.73 12.36
C SER A 132 -8.07 0.34 12.65
N ALA A 133 -6.87 -0.07 13.06
CA ALA A 133 -5.73 0.81 13.18
C ALA A 133 -5.24 1.22 11.78
N VAL A 134 -5.36 2.49 11.42
CA VAL A 134 -4.96 3.00 10.10
C VAL A 134 -4.15 4.29 10.24
N THR A 135 -3.05 4.38 9.48
CA THR A 135 -2.31 5.62 9.22
C THR A 135 -2.60 6.07 7.80
N ILE A 136 -2.94 7.34 7.62
CA ILE A 136 -3.27 7.92 6.31
C ILE A 136 -2.30 9.04 6.01
N ILE A 137 -1.68 8.97 4.83
CA ILE A 137 -0.83 10.00 4.26
C ILE A 137 -1.60 10.61 3.10
N ASP A 138 -2.04 11.84 3.26
CA ASP A 138 -2.90 12.54 2.30
C ASP A 138 -2.11 13.30 1.23
N SER A 139 -2.81 13.73 0.19
CA SER A 139 -2.24 14.50 -0.93
C SER A 139 -1.58 15.81 -0.50
N GLN A 140 -2.03 16.44 0.59
CA GLN A 140 -1.39 17.65 1.11
C GLN A 140 0.00 17.38 1.70
N SER A 141 0.13 16.23 2.38
CA SER A 141 1.42 15.77 2.90
C SER A 141 2.37 15.34 1.78
N LEU A 142 1.85 14.89 0.65
CA LEU A 142 2.61 14.45 -0.54
C LEU A 142 2.99 15.60 -1.47
N LYS A 143 2.21 16.70 -1.48
CA LYS A 143 2.28 17.79 -2.46
C LYS A 143 3.66 18.41 -2.65
N TYR A 144 4.45 18.45 -1.59
CA TYR A 144 5.74 19.16 -1.56
C TYR A 144 6.95 18.21 -1.51
N LYS A 145 6.77 16.93 -1.86
CA LYS A 145 7.84 15.93 -1.78
C LYS A 145 8.27 15.48 -3.18
N THR A 146 9.58 15.29 -3.35
CA THR A 146 10.17 14.61 -4.52
C THR A 146 10.41 13.12 -4.25
N ALA A 147 10.15 12.67 -3.02
CA ALA A 147 10.38 11.32 -2.55
C ALA A 147 9.68 10.24 -3.40
N THR A 148 10.25 9.06 -3.43
CA THR A 148 9.58 7.86 -3.96
C THR A 148 8.50 7.37 -3.00
N LEU A 149 7.59 6.54 -3.48
CA LEU A 149 6.55 5.94 -2.63
C LEU A 149 7.15 5.10 -1.50
N ASN A 150 8.25 4.38 -1.75
CA ASN A 150 8.98 3.62 -0.73
C ASN A 150 9.48 4.51 0.41
N GLU A 151 10.03 5.68 0.11
CA GLU A 151 10.52 6.64 1.11
C GLU A 151 9.37 7.27 1.90
N ILE A 152 8.25 7.54 1.25
CA ILE A 152 7.03 8.01 1.92
C ILE A 152 6.54 6.98 2.94
N LEU A 153 6.50 5.71 2.54
CA LEU A 153 6.12 4.60 3.42
C LEU A 153 7.13 4.43 4.57
N ASP A 154 8.44 4.53 4.31
CA ASP A 154 9.49 4.40 5.32
C ASP A 154 9.43 5.50 6.40
N ASN A 155 8.82 6.64 6.07
CA ASN A 155 8.61 7.77 6.99
C ASN A 155 7.27 7.72 7.75
N ALA A 156 6.43 6.69 7.53
CA ALA A 156 5.14 6.56 8.20
C ALA A 156 5.23 5.75 9.50
N ALA A 157 4.28 5.97 10.43
CA ALA A 157 4.22 5.27 11.70
C ALA A 157 3.87 3.79 11.53
N GLY A 158 4.59 2.89 12.20
CA GLY A 158 4.32 1.46 12.23
C GLY A 158 4.73 0.68 10.98
N ILE A 159 5.44 1.33 10.05
CA ILE A 159 5.91 0.71 8.82
C ILE A 159 7.40 0.97 8.61
N LYS A 160 8.10 0.02 8.04
CA LYS A 160 9.49 0.12 7.64
C LYS A 160 9.67 -0.43 6.25
N VAL A 161 10.48 0.24 5.43
CA VAL A 161 10.86 -0.25 4.10
C VAL A 161 12.37 -0.55 4.09
N ALA A 162 12.70 -1.80 3.82
CA ALA A 162 14.08 -2.24 3.62
C ALA A 162 14.33 -2.36 2.11
N GLN A 163 15.20 -1.50 1.57
CA GLN A 163 15.51 -1.43 0.14
C GLN A 163 16.95 -1.87 -0.13
N GLN A 164 17.15 -2.63 -1.20
CA GLN A 164 18.46 -3.22 -1.58
C GLN A 164 19.27 -2.28 -2.49
N GLY A 165 19.35 -1.00 -2.16
CA GLY A 165 20.11 -0.01 -2.95
C GLY A 165 19.23 1.08 -3.54
N GLY A 166 19.62 1.61 -4.72
CA GLY A 166 18.97 2.71 -5.39
C GLY A 166 17.62 2.38 -6.03
N LEU A 167 17.10 3.30 -6.85
CA LEU A 167 15.81 3.18 -7.52
C LEU A 167 15.71 1.88 -8.35
N GLY A 168 14.57 1.20 -8.29
CA GLY A 168 14.28 -0.03 -9.02
C GLY A 168 14.84 -1.30 -8.39
N ASN A 169 15.58 -1.21 -7.28
CA ASN A 169 16.00 -2.38 -6.52
C ASN A 169 14.86 -2.93 -5.64
N ALA A 170 14.98 -4.20 -5.28
CA ALA A 170 14.01 -4.86 -4.42
C ALA A 170 13.79 -4.09 -3.12
N SER A 171 12.54 -4.00 -2.71
CA SER A 171 12.14 -3.42 -1.43
C SER A 171 11.25 -4.37 -0.67
N ARG A 172 11.37 -4.37 0.65
CA ARG A 172 10.61 -5.21 1.55
C ARG A 172 9.88 -4.33 2.56
N ILE A 173 8.57 -4.34 2.50
CA ILE A 173 7.70 -3.60 3.42
C ILE A 173 7.48 -4.44 4.68
N ILE A 174 7.64 -3.82 5.84
CA ILE A 174 7.49 -4.44 7.16
C ILE A 174 6.41 -3.68 7.92
N ILE A 175 5.33 -4.37 8.29
CA ILE A 175 4.25 -3.84 9.16
C ILE A 175 4.06 -4.83 10.31
N GLN A 176 4.07 -4.33 11.54
CA GLN A 176 3.88 -5.14 12.76
C GLN A 176 4.78 -6.38 12.81
N GLY A 177 6.05 -6.25 12.40
CA GLY A 177 7.02 -7.36 12.38
C GLY A 177 6.74 -8.45 11.36
N MET A 178 5.82 -8.23 10.43
CA MET A 178 5.56 -9.07 9.27
C MET A 178 6.06 -8.38 8.02
N ASP A 179 6.74 -9.11 7.16
CA ASP A 179 7.48 -8.56 6.03
C ASP A 179 7.00 -9.09 4.67
N GLY A 180 7.29 -8.33 3.63
CA GLY A 180 7.16 -8.67 2.23
C GLY A 180 5.78 -9.25 1.92
N LYS A 181 5.75 -10.51 1.54
CA LYS A 181 4.56 -11.26 1.10
C LYS A 181 3.42 -11.37 2.15
N ARG A 182 3.65 -10.97 3.40
CA ARG A 182 2.67 -10.94 4.49
C ARG A 182 1.97 -9.60 4.65
N VAL A 183 2.37 -8.60 3.86
CA VAL A 183 1.73 -7.29 3.77
C VAL A 183 0.97 -7.21 2.46
N GLY A 184 -0.33 -6.95 2.52
CA GLY A 184 -1.15 -6.77 1.33
C GLY A 184 -0.86 -5.42 0.66
N ILE A 185 -0.61 -5.41 -0.65
CA ILE A 185 -0.44 -4.18 -1.44
C ILE A 185 -1.63 -4.03 -2.37
N PHE A 186 -2.23 -2.85 -2.36
CA PHE A 186 -3.42 -2.53 -3.15
C PHE A 186 -3.23 -1.20 -3.88
N ILE A 187 -3.77 -1.10 -5.09
CA ILE A 187 -3.93 0.17 -5.82
C ILE A 187 -5.42 0.36 -6.09
N ASN A 188 -5.99 1.48 -5.63
CA ASN A 188 -7.42 1.76 -5.72
C ASN A 188 -8.30 0.60 -5.22
N GLY A 189 -7.87 -0.11 -4.16
CA GLY A 189 -8.56 -1.26 -3.60
C GLY A 189 -8.30 -2.59 -4.30
N MET A 190 -7.64 -2.60 -5.47
CA MET A 190 -7.27 -3.82 -6.19
C MET A 190 -5.97 -4.41 -5.64
N PRO A 191 -5.95 -5.69 -5.26
CA PRO A 191 -4.73 -6.33 -4.77
C PRO A 191 -3.69 -6.44 -5.88
N MET A 192 -2.47 -6.02 -5.59
CA MET A 192 -1.32 -6.26 -6.44
C MET A 192 -0.77 -7.67 -6.20
N GLY A 193 -0.13 -8.25 -7.22
CA GLY A 193 0.61 -9.51 -7.03
C GLY A 193 1.89 -9.25 -6.24
N ASN A 194 2.42 -10.28 -5.63
CA ASN A 194 3.57 -10.13 -4.74
C ASN A 194 4.92 -10.04 -5.49
N SER A 195 4.95 -10.32 -6.78
CA SER A 195 6.06 -9.98 -7.69
C SER A 195 6.10 -8.48 -8.04
N ASP A 196 5.11 -7.73 -7.55
CA ASP A 196 4.90 -6.32 -7.87
C ASP A 196 5.56 -5.37 -6.85
N GLU A 197 6.38 -5.87 -5.92
CA GLU A 197 7.14 -5.04 -4.96
C GLU A 197 8.04 -4.03 -5.69
N PHE A 198 8.55 -4.40 -6.85
CA PHE A 198 9.31 -3.50 -7.73
C PHE A 198 8.45 -2.38 -8.32
N GLN A 199 7.17 -2.60 -8.49
CA GLN A 199 6.27 -1.64 -9.13
C GLN A 199 5.94 -0.45 -8.23
N LEU A 200 6.07 -0.56 -6.90
CA LEU A 200 5.89 0.57 -5.99
C LEU A 200 6.86 1.71 -6.30
N SER A 201 8.12 1.39 -6.64
CA SER A 201 9.10 2.39 -7.04
C SER A 201 8.83 2.98 -8.44
N SER A 202 8.00 2.32 -9.25
CA SER A 202 7.62 2.81 -10.58
C SER A 202 6.41 3.74 -10.57
N ILE A 203 5.64 3.79 -9.47
CA ILE A 203 4.49 4.69 -9.33
C ILE A 203 4.98 6.08 -8.96
N PRO A 204 4.86 7.08 -9.85
CA PRO A 204 5.23 8.45 -9.52
C PRO A 204 4.35 8.99 -8.40
N LEU A 205 4.96 9.65 -7.41
CA LEU A 205 4.23 10.22 -6.29
C LEU A 205 3.19 11.26 -6.72
N ASP A 206 3.40 11.90 -7.87
CA ASP A 206 2.46 12.85 -8.46
C ASP A 206 1.12 12.23 -8.86
N MET A 207 1.09 10.91 -9.11
CA MET A 207 -0.15 10.18 -9.41
C MET A 207 -0.94 9.78 -8.16
N VAL A 208 -0.34 9.89 -6.97
CA VAL A 208 -0.93 9.43 -5.71
C VAL A 208 -1.78 10.53 -5.06
N ASP A 209 -3.01 10.20 -4.67
CA ASP A 209 -3.90 11.05 -3.88
C ASP A 209 -3.71 10.83 -2.38
N GLU A 210 -3.79 9.59 -1.95
CA GLU A 210 -3.57 9.20 -0.55
C GLU A 210 -2.97 7.79 -0.45
N VAL A 211 -2.31 7.53 0.67
CA VAL A 211 -1.82 6.20 1.04
C VAL A 211 -2.43 5.82 2.37
N GLU A 212 -3.13 4.70 2.40
CA GLU A 212 -3.78 4.13 3.57
C GLU A 212 -2.96 2.93 4.05
N ILE A 213 -2.48 2.96 5.29
CA ILE A 213 -1.68 1.89 5.91
C ILE A 213 -2.52 1.25 7.00
N TYR A 214 -3.11 0.09 6.70
CA TYR A 214 -3.89 -0.71 7.65
C TYR A 214 -2.96 -1.61 8.44
N LYS A 215 -2.97 -1.49 9.77
CA LYS A 215 -2.11 -2.21 10.70
C LYS A 215 -2.88 -3.35 11.35
N GLY A 216 -2.48 -4.59 11.08
CA GLY A 216 -3.17 -5.79 11.54
C GLY A 216 -4.40 -6.14 10.70
N ILE A 217 -5.57 -5.64 11.04
CA ILE A 217 -6.82 -5.98 10.33
C ILE A 217 -6.91 -5.28 8.97
N ILE A 218 -7.09 -6.07 7.91
CA ILE A 218 -7.44 -5.58 6.58
C ILE A 218 -8.96 -5.46 6.49
N PRO A 219 -9.52 -4.27 6.18
CA PRO A 219 -10.96 -4.08 6.05
C PRO A 219 -11.60 -5.07 5.07
N ALA A 220 -12.85 -5.43 5.34
CA ALA A 220 -13.55 -6.42 4.54
C ALA A 220 -13.63 -6.04 3.05
N TRP A 221 -13.88 -4.76 2.76
CA TRP A 221 -14.03 -4.26 1.38
C TRP A 221 -12.73 -4.34 0.52
N LEU A 222 -11.54 -4.35 1.15
CA LEU A 222 -10.29 -4.59 0.44
C LEU A 222 -10.10 -6.07 0.11
N GLY A 223 -10.69 -6.98 0.89
CA GLY A 223 -10.40 -8.39 0.78
C GLY A 223 -8.94 -8.68 1.11
N GLY A 224 -8.39 -9.76 0.73
CA GLY A 224 -6.97 -10.06 0.89
C GLY A 224 -6.64 -10.87 2.12
N ASP A 225 -5.41 -11.37 2.13
CA ASP A 225 -4.88 -12.41 3.00
C ASP A 225 -3.57 -12.02 3.71
N GLY A 226 -3.27 -10.71 3.85
CA GLY A 226 -2.10 -10.22 4.60
C GLY A 226 -2.19 -10.53 6.09
N LEU A 227 -1.07 -10.91 6.72
CA LEU A 227 -0.98 -11.18 8.15
C LEU A 227 -0.64 -9.94 8.97
N GLY A 228 0.25 -9.09 8.47
CA GLY A 228 0.73 -7.86 9.14
C GLY A 228 -0.16 -6.65 8.91
N GLY A 229 -0.97 -6.67 7.85
CA GLY A 229 -1.79 -5.55 7.43
C GLY A 229 -1.73 -5.31 5.92
N ALA A 230 -2.06 -4.08 5.51
CA ALA A 230 -2.09 -3.71 4.09
C ALA A 230 -1.71 -2.25 3.86
N VAL A 231 -1.20 -1.98 2.66
CA VAL A 231 -1.01 -0.64 2.11
C VAL A 231 -1.94 -0.49 0.91
N ASN A 232 -2.84 0.48 0.93
CA ASN A 232 -3.68 0.83 -0.21
C ASN A 232 -3.29 2.19 -0.75
N ILE A 233 -2.87 2.24 -2.00
CA ILE A 233 -2.45 3.43 -2.72
C ILE A 233 -3.62 3.90 -3.56
N ARG A 234 -4.15 5.07 -3.24
CA ARG A 234 -5.21 5.68 -4.03
C ARG A 234 -4.61 6.64 -5.02
N LEU A 235 -4.88 6.40 -6.30
CA LEU A 235 -4.45 7.29 -7.37
C LEU A 235 -5.42 8.46 -7.50
N LYS A 236 -4.90 9.61 -7.95
CA LYS A 236 -5.70 10.80 -8.23
C LYS A 236 -6.75 10.50 -9.29
N ASP A 237 -7.96 10.97 -9.04
CA ASP A 237 -9.03 11.01 -10.02
C ASP A 237 -9.51 12.46 -10.17
N PHE A 238 -9.57 12.94 -11.38
CA PHE A 238 -9.92 14.33 -11.68
C PHE A 238 -11.37 14.38 -12.20
N ASN A 239 -12.17 15.25 -11.61
CA ASN A 239 -13.57 15.50 -12.03
C ASN A 239 -13.72 16.65 -13.04
N LYS A 240 -12.59 17.12 -13.60
CA LYS A 240 -12.54 18.17 -14.64
C LYS A 240 -11.38 17.86 -15.60
N ASN A 241 -11.31 18.60 -16.71
CA ASN A 241 -10.17 18.54 -17.62
C ASN A 241 -8.88 18.83 -16.86
N HIS A 242 -7.90 17.99 -17.06
CA HIS A 242 -6.65 18.03 -16.30
C HIS A 242 -5.48 17.55 -17.15
N LEU A 243 -4.40 18.30 -17.13
CA LEU A 243 -3.10 17.88 -17.66
C LEU A 243 -2.05 18.17 -16.58
N GLU A 244 -1.34 17.14 -16.16
CA GLU A 244 -0.22 17.25 -15.24
C GLU A 244 1.01 16.59 -15.85
N MET A 245 2.12 17.32 -15.91
CA MET A 245 3.43 16.85 -16.35
C MET A 245 4.43 17.11 -15.24
N ALA A 246 5.23 16.10 -14.89
CA ALA A 246 6.34 16.26 -13.96
C ALA A 246 7.60 15.62 -14.54
N PHE A 247 8.73 16.27 -14.30
CA PHE A 247 10.04 15.76 -14.66
C PHE A 247 11.03 16.03 -13.54
N GLU A 248 11.77 15.01 -13.14
CA GLU A 248 12.76 15.05 -12.08
C GLU A 248 14.10 14.55 -12.58
N VAL A 249 15.16 15.28 -12.23
CA VAL A 249 16.55 14.88 -12.43
C VAL A 249 17.20 14.72 -11.07
N ALA A 250 17.90 13.62 -10.86
CA ALA A 250 18.58 13.39 -9.59
C ALA A 250 20.00 12.81 -9.80
N SER A 251 20.74 12.74 -8.69
CA SER A 251 22.09 12.16 -8.65
C SER A 251 22.12 10.74 -9.24
N TYR A 252 23.29 10.29 -9.62
CA TYR A 252 23.55 8.96 -10.18
C TYR A 252 22.78 8.68 -11.49
N ASN A 253 22.63 9.71 -12.33
CA ASN A 253 21.90 9.68 -13.60
C ASN A 253 20.48 9.14 -13.44
N THR A 254 19.74 9.70 -12.49
CA THR A 254 18.35 9.36 -12.25
C THR A 254 17.43 10.37 -12.94
N TYR A 255 16.48 9.87 -13.72
CA TYR A 255 15.47 10.65 -14.44
C TYR A 255 14.11 10.01 -14.21
N ILE A 256 13.14 10.80 -13.76
CA ILE A 256 11.76 10.37 -13.49
C ILE A 256 10.81 11.31 -14.21
N GLY A 257 9.98 10.77 -15.10
CA GLY A 257 8.99 11.54 -15.85
C GLY A 257 7.59 10.97 -15.67
N SER A 258 6.59 11.84 -15.55
CA SER A 258 5.18 11.46 -15.56
C SER A 258 4.32 12.44 -16.32
N LEU A 259 3.32 11.90 -17.02
CA LEU A 259 2.27 12.62 -17.72
C LEU A 259 0.92 12.05 -17.33
N GLN A 260 -0.03 12.90 -16.99
CA GLN A 260 -1.42 12.55 -16.74
C GLN A 260 -2.32 13.50 -17.51
N LEU A 261 -3.23 12.94 -18.28
CA LEU A 261 -4.26 13.67 -19.03
C LEU A 261 -5.62 13.11 -18.68
N LYS A 262 -6.58 13.98 -18.41
CA LYS A 262 -8.01 13.65 -18.38
C LYS A 262 -8.77 14.71 -19.14
N GLN A 263 -9.52 14.32 -20.14
CA GLN A 263 -10.29 15.20 -21.02
C GLN A 263 -11.73 14.73 -21.08
N TYR A 264 -12.66 15.55 -20.61
CA TYR A 264 -14.10 15.30 -20.71
C TYR A 264 -14.61 15.54 -22.13
N ILE A 265 -15.49 14.68 -22.59
CA ILE A 265 -16.06 14.70 -23.93
C ILE A 265 -17.33 15.60 -23.92
N GLY A 266 -17.17 16.81 -24.41
CA GLY A 266 -18.27 17.79 -24.44
C GLY A 266 -18.72 18.17 -23.02
N LYS A 267 -20.07 18.22 -22.85
CA LYS A 267 -20.68 18.44 -21.52
C LYS A 267 -21.15 17.13 -20.86
N THR A 268 -20.60 16.01 -21.28
CA THR A 268 -20.94 14.70 -20.72
C THR A 268 -20.08 14.37 -19.49
N SER A 269 -20.52 13.44 -18.68
CA SER A 269 -19.71 12.86 -17.58
C SER A 269 -18.70 11.80 -18.05
N THR A 270 -18.53 11.65 -19.38
CA THR A 270 -17.58 10.73 -19.98
C THR A 270 -16.26 11.43 -20.24
N ALA A 271 -15.16 10.83 -19.85
CA ALA A 271 -13.82 11.36 -20.04
C ALA A 271 -12.89 10.31 -20.66
N PHE A 272 -12.05 10.76 -21.57
CA PHE A 272 -10.82 10.05 -21.97
C PHE A 272 -9.72 10.38 -20.97
N HIS A 273 -8.94 9.38 -20.59
CA HIS A 273 -7.73 9.57 -19.76
C HIS A 273 -6.54 8.83 -20.37
N ALA A 274 -5.37 9.41 -20.20
CA ALA A 274 -4.11 8.81 -20.61
C ALA A 274 -3.02 9.15 -19.60
N GLY A 275 -2.10 8.22 -19.42
CA GLY A 275 -0.94 8.40 -18.54
C GLY A 275 0.30 7.80 -19.20
N ALA A 276 1.44 8.43 -18.93
CA ALA A 276 2.75 7.89 -19.27
C ALA A 276 3.73 8.11 -18.13
N THR A 277 4.60 7.13 -17.89
CA THR A 277 5.66 7.20 -16.90
C THR A 277 6.97 6.72 -17.50
N MET A 278 8.06 7.35 -17.09
CA MET A 278 9.40 6.94 -17.48
C MET A 278 10.33 7.12 -16.27
N ASN A 279 10.96 6.05 -15.85
CA ASN A 279 11.96 6.08 -14.79
C ASN A 279 13.24 5.44 -15.30
N TYR A 280 14.35 6.11 -15.08
CA TYR A 280 15.69 5.61 -15.36
C TYR A 280 16.60 5.96 -14.20
N ALA A 281 17.41 5.02 -13.74
CA ALA A 281 18.50 5.27 -12.81
C ALA A 281 19.69 4.40 -13.15
N LYS A 282 20.89 4.97 -13.21
CA LYS A 282 22.12 4.19 -13.40
C LYS A 282 22.59 3.55 -12.10
N ASN A 283 22.22 4.12 -10.95
CA ASN A 283 22.57 3.67 -9.59
C ASN A 283 24.10 3.46 -9.38
N ASN A 284 24.93 4.25 -10.06
CA ASN A 284 26.39 4.08 -10.12
C ASN A 284 27.11 4.79 -8.95
N TYR A 285 26.61 4.66 -7.74
CA TYR A 285 27.22 5.26 -6.57
C TYR A 285 28.35 4.43 -5.97
N SER A 286 29.20 5.12 -5.18
CA SER A 286 30.35 4.53 -4.50
C SER A 286 30.02 4.23 -3.05
N PHE A 287 30.65 3.19 -2.51
CA PHE A 287 30.53 2.78 -1.11
C PHE A 287 31.85 2.16 -0.63
N SER A 288 31.98 2.04 0.69
CA SER A 288 33.18 1.43 1.32
C SER A 288 33.15 -0.08 1.18
N SER A 289 34.27 -0.69 0.77
CA SER A 289 34.38 -2.14 0.69
C SER A 289 34.19 -2.78 2.06
N PRO A 290 33.30 -3.78 2.23
CA PRO A 290 33.23 -4.53 3.46
C PRO A 290 34.33 -5.59 3.61
N PHE A 291 35.16 -5.76 2.57
CA PHE A 291 36.22 -6.79 2.51
C PHE A 291 37.61 -6.23 2.73
N GLU A 292 37.86 -4.99 2.32
CA GLU A 292 39.14 -4.31 2.41
C GLU A 292 38.96 -2.91 3.03
N LEU A 293 39.58 -2.70 4.19
CA LEU A 293 39.52 -1.44 4.91
C LEU A 293 40.10 -0.29 4.04
N GLY A 294 39.33 0.79 3.92
CA GLY A 294 39.72 1.99 3.18
C GLY A 294 39.54 1.94 1.66
N ARG A 295 39.15 0.81 1.11
CA ARG A 295 38.87 0.68 -0.31
C ARG A 295 37.47 1.17 -0.63
N ILE A 296 37.33 1.99 -1.70
CA ILE A 296 36.06 2.41 -2.28
C ILE A 296 35.75 1.55 -3.50
N ILE A 297 34.53 1.01 -3.56
CA ILE A 297 34.00 0.25 -4.69
C ILE A 297 32.84 1.02 -5.31
N HIS A 298 32.58 0.74 -6.61
CA HIS A 298 31.47 1.33 -7.35
C HIS A 298 30.42 0.25 -7.67
N ARG A 299 29.16 0.64 -7.62
CA ARG A 299 28.09 -0.11 -8.29
C ARG A 299 28.13 0.26 -9.77
N ASP A 300 28.38 -0.69 -10.63
CA ASP A 300 28.57 -0.44 -12.07
C ASP A 300 27.58 -1.21 -12.97
N HIS A 301 26.86 -2.19 -12.38
CA HIS A 301 25.86 -3.00 -13.06
C HIS A 301 24.54 -3.06 -12.27
N ASP A 302 23.91 -1.88 -12.09
CA ASP A 302 22.69 -1.74 -11.30
C ASP A 302 21.64 -0.84 -11.98
N ALA A 303 21.76 -0.64 -13.29
CA ALA A 303 20.85 0.25 -14.00
C ALA A 303 19.42 -0.29 -14.01
N TYR A 304 18.49 0.65 -13.93
CA TYR A 304 17.06 0.44 -13.91
C TYR A 304 16.39 1.28 -14.99
N THR A 305 15.47 0.68 -15.72
CA THR A 305 14.63 1.34 -16.70
C THR A 305 13.21 0.86 -16.57
N TYR A 306 12.28 1.78 -16.44
CA TYR A 306 10.84 1.53 -16.49
C TYR A 306 10.18 2.51 -17.44
N GLY A 307 9.28 2.01 -18.26
CA GLY A 307 8.38 2.81 -19.10
C GLY A 307 6.98 2.22 -19.01
N GLY A 308 6.00 3.05 -18.69
CA GLY A 308 4.59 2.67 -18.61
C GLY A 308 3.73 3.63 -19.40
N PHE A 309 2.72 3.09 -20.05
CA PHE A 309 1.72 3.86 -20.78
C PHE A 309 0.33 3.28 -20.52
N ASN A 310 -0.66 4.13 -20.27
CA ASN A 310 -2.03 3.72 -20.12
C ASN A 310 -2.97 4.67 -20.86
N VAL A 311 -4.08 4.12 -21.34
CA VAL A 311 -5.20 4.87 -21.94
C VAL A 311 -6.50 4.26 -21.47
N GLY A 312 -7.52 5.09 -21.30
CA GLY A 312 -8.81 4.59 -20.91
C GLY A 312 -9.94 5.59 -21.09
N VAL A 313 -11.13 5.09 -20.80
CA VAL A 313 -12.36 5.86 -20.83
C VAL A 313 -13.09 5.63 -19.52
N SER A 314 -13.50 6.72 -18.87
CA SER A 314 -14.31 6.69 -17.65
C SER A 314 -15.63 7.43 -17.85
N SER A 315 -16.69 7.00 -17.17
CA SER A 315 -18.00 7.68 -17.19
C SER A 315 -18.73 7.52 -15.87
N GLN A 316 -19.52 8.53 -15.48
CA GLN A 316 -20.27 8.55 -14.22
C GLN A 316 -21.80 8.57 -14.40
N GLN A 317 -22.30 8.63 -15.62
CA GLN A 317 -23.75 8.80 -15.88
C GLN A 317 -24.28 7.91 -17.02
N LEU A 318 -23.54 6.85 -17.36
CA LEU A 318 -24.07 5.81 -18.24
C LEU A 318 -25.03 4.91 -17.44
N TRP A 319 -25.22 3.66 -17.84
CA TRP A 319 -26.00 2.69 -17.08
C TRP A 319 -25.39 2.40 -15.68
N PHE A 320 -24.06 2.56 -15.52
CA PHE A 320 -23.32 2.46 -14.26
C PHE A 320 -23.18 3.84 -13.58
N ASP A 321 -23.13 3.86 -12.25
CA ASP A 321 -22.80 5.05 -11.47
C ASP A 321 -21.31 5.44 -11.67
N ARG A 322 -20.47 4.42 -11.87
CA ARG A 322 -19.08 4.56 -12.30
C ARG A 322 -18.73 3.43 -13.28
N PHE A 323 -18.12 3.81 -14.35
CA PHE A 323 -17.53 2.93 -15.37
C PHE A 323 -16.11 3.42 -15.67
N ASP A 324 -15.14 2.53 -15.68
CA ASP A 324 -13.78 2.83 -16.13
C ASP A 324 -13.19 1.60 -16.80
N ILE A 325 -12.65 1.78 -17.99
CA ILE A 325 -11.85 0.78 -18.69
C ILE A 325 -10.51 1.39 -19.04
N THR A 326 -9.43 0.70 -18.66
CA THR A 326 -8.04 1.15 -18.86
C THR A 326 -7.22 0.03 -19.49
N LEU A 327 -6.49 0.33 -20.54
CA LEU A 327 -5.47 -0.50 -21.14
C LEU A 327 -4.09 0.05 -20.77
N SER A 328 -3.18 -0.79 -20.35
CA SER A 328 -1.81 -0.40 -20.05
C SER A 328 -0.78 -1.33 -20.68
N ALA A 329 0.38 -0.78 -20.96
CA ALA A 329 1.56 -1.51 -21.39
C ALA A 329 2.79 -1.00 -20.65
N ASP A 330 3.61 -1.93 -20.16
CA ASP A 330 4.76 -1.63 -19.34
C ASP A 330 6.02 -2.34 -19.85
N TYR A 331 7.13 -1.66 -19.76
CA TYR A 331 8.47 -2.19 -19.98
C TYR A 331 9.32 -1.96 -18.74
N TYR A 332 9.95 -3.01 -18.26
CA TYR A 332 10.85 -3.00 -17.11
C TYR A 332 12.16 -3.69 -17.51
N ARG A 333 13.30 -3.11 -17.13
CA ARG A 333 14.62 -3.74 -17.21
C ARG A 333 15.42 -3.38 -15.98
N LYS A 334 16.04 -4.37 -15.36
CA LYS A 334 16.90 -4.21 -14.19
C LYS A 334 18.16 -5.06 -14.35
N GLU A 335 19.30 -4.41 -14.27
CA GLU A 335 20.59 -5.08 -14.14
C GLU A 335 20.76 -5.64 -12.73
N ILE A 336 21.38 -6.80 -12.60
CA ILE A 336 21.52 -7.52 -11.34
C ILE A 336 22.95 -7.36 -10.84
N GLN A 337 23.16 -6.47 -9.87
CA GLN A 337 24.47 -6.28 -9.26
C GLN A 337 24.76 -7.32 -8.17
N GLY A 338 23.71 -7.88 -7.54
CA GLY A 338 23.85 -8.73 -6.36
C GLY A 338 24.24 -7.96 -5.10
N GLY A 339 24.31 -8.68 -3.99
CA GLY A 339 24.77 -8.19 -2.69
C GLY A 339 26.26 -8.43 -2.53
N LEU A 340 26.88 -7.65 -1.64
CA LEU A 340 28.30 -7.76 -1.30
C LEU A 340 28.57 -8.96 -0.35
N MET A 341 28.16 -10.17 -0.74
CA MET A 341 28.27 -11.35 0.12
C MET A 341 29.71 -11.90 0.16
N ASN A 342 30.42 -11.83 -0.97
CA ASN A 342 31.85 -12.12 -1.05
C ASN A 342 32.53 -11.22 -2.10
N VAL A 343 33.87 -11.14 -2.06
CA VAL A 343 34.64 -10.28 -2.97
C VAL A 343 34.59 -10.73 -4.42
N GLN A 344 34.33 -12.00 -4.69
CA GLN A 344 34.34 -12.62 -6.00
C GLN A 344 33.01 -12.58 -6.73
N ASN A 345 31.98 -11.96 -6.14
CA ASN A 345 30.63 -12.00 -6.67
C ASN A 345 30.15 -10.61 -7.14
N ASN A 346 30.86 -10.05 -8.12
CA ASN A 346 30.45 -8.82 -8.82
C ASN A 346 29.80 -9.19 -10.14
N ILE A 347 28.47 -9.25 -10.16
CA ILE A 347 27.69 -9.60 -11.33
C ILE A 347 27.74 -8.43 -12.33
N GLN A 348 28.11 -8.68 -13.59
CA GLN A 348 28.37 -7.65 -14.60
C GLN A 348 27.49 -7.75 -15.84
N HIS A 349 26.82 -8.88 -16.10
CA HIS A 349 26.11 -9.10 -17.36
C HIS A 349 24.66 -9.55 -17.15
N ALA A 350 24.33 -10.07 -15.98
CA ALA A 350 23.01 -10.60 -15.71
C ALA A 350 21.96 -9.48 -15.55
N PHE A 351 20.78 -9.67 -16.12
CA PHE A 351 19.66 -8.73 -16.01
C PHE A 351 18.30 -9.43 -16.08
N THR A 352 17.29 -8.75 -15.57
CA THR A 352 15.88 -9.11 -15.76
C THR A 352 15.19 -8.08 -16.65
N ARG A 353 14.35 -8.56 -17.55
CA ARG A 353 13.50 -7.72 -18.41
C ARG A 353 12.07 -8.25 -18.42
N THR A 354 11.10 -7.36 -18.20
CA THR A 354 9.67 -7.69 -18.27
C THR A 354 8.97 -6.79 -19.28
N ARG A 355 8.07 -7.35 -20.04
CA ARG A 355 7.13 -6.64 -20.90
C ARG A 355 5.73 -7.11 -20.53
N SER A 356 4.86 -6.18 -20.19
CA SER A 356 3.49 -6.51 -19.78
C SER A 356 2.46 -5.68 -20.52
N ALA A 357 1.28 -6.27 -20.68
CA ALA A 357 0.09 -5.60 -21.16
C ALA A 357 -1.07 -5.99 -20.24
N ASN A 358 -1.86 -5.01 -19.79
CA ASN A 358 -2.96 -5.23 -18.89
C ASN A 358 -4.23 -4.54 -19.40
N ALA A 359 -5.37 -5.17 -19.13
CA ALA A 359 -6.69 -4.56 -19.29
C ALA A 359 -7.37 -4.54 -17.92
N ALA A 360 -7.78 -3.35 -17.48
CA ALA A 360 -8.48 -3.13 -16.22
C ALA A 360 -9.90 -2.61 -16.47
N LEU A 361 -10.87 -3.14 -15.72
CA LEU A 361 -12.27 -2.73 -15.74
C LEU A 361 -12.71 -2.43 -14.31
N SER A 362 -13.35 -1.27 -14.10
CA SER A 362 -13.97 -0.90 -12.82
C SER A 362 -15.41 -0.47 -13.05
N LEU A 363 -16.33 -1.14 -12.38
CA LEU A 363 -17.78 -0.88 -12.45
C LEU A 363 -18.32 -0.62 -11.05
N GLU A 364 -19.19 0.35 -10.93
CA GLU A 364 -19.99 0.59 -9.72
C GLU A 364 -21.43 0.85 -10.09
N LYS A 365 -22.36 0.23 -9.36
CA LYS A 365 -23.79 0.43 -9.53
C LYS A 365 -24.51 0.37 -8.20
N SER A 366 -25.36 1.37 -7.96
CA SER A 366 -26.29 1.40 -6.84
C SER A 366 -27.67 0.92 -7.28
N PHE A 367 -28.24 0.01 -6.50
CA PHE A 367 -29.56 -0.58 -6.68
C PHE A 367 -30.46 -0.28 -5.47
N LEU A 368 -31.75 -0.56 -5.57
CA LEU A 368 -32.70 -0.44 -4.47
C LEU A 368 -32.71 0.95 -3.81
N ASN A 369 -32.72 2.01 -4.63
CA ASN A 369 -32.63 3.41 -4.16
C ASN A 369 -31.40 3.69 -3.31
N GLY A 370 -30.23 3.15 -3.71
CA GLY A 370 -28.98 3.36 -3.00
C GLY A 370 -28.76 2.48 -1.77
N LYS A 371 -29.64 1.51 -1.50
CA LYS A 371 -29.45 0.56 -0.39
C LYS A 371 -28.44 -0.53 -0.71
N LEU A 372 -28.31 -0.94 -1.96
CA LEU A 372 -27.34 -1.95 -2.38
C LEU A 372 -26.35 -1.29 -3.34
N THR A 373 -25.08 -1.32 -3.03
CA THR A 373 -23.99 -0.90 -3.92
C THR A 373 -23.18 -2.13 -4.33
N ALA A 374 -23.01 -2.30 -5.64
CA ALA A 374 -22.19 -3.34 -6.23
C ALA A 374 -20.96 -2.68 -6.89
N GLN A 375 -19.77 -3.17 -6.57
CA GLN A 375 -18.50 -2.75 -7.17
C GLN A 375 -17.79 -3.98 -7.72
N LEU A 376 -17.39 -3.93 -8.99
CA LEU A 376 -16.59 -4.94 -9.65
C LEU A 376 -15.32 -4.29 -10.19
N HIS A 377 -14.19 -4.87 -9.82
CA HIS A 377 -12.89 -4.54 -10.41
C HIS A 377 -12.30 -5.81 -11.00
N SER A 378 -11.80 -5.75 -12.23
CA SER A 378 -11.18 -6.87 -12.93
C SER A 378 -9.91 -6.38 -13.62
N ILE A 379 -8.81 -7.14 -13.49
CA ILE A 379 -7.56 -6.91 -14.22
C ILE A 379 -7.12 -8.22 -14.85
N VAL A 380 -6.88 -8.20 -16.15
CA VAL A 380 -6.26 -9.30 -16.90
C VAL A 380 -4.90 -8.82 -17.39
N GLY A 381 -3.85 -9.56 -17.05
CA GLY A 381 -2.47 -9.23 -17.38
C GLY A 381 -1.76 -10.36 -18.12
N LEU A 382 -0.96 -9.97 -19.12
CA LEU A 382 -0.04 -10.84 -19.85
C LEU A 382 1.36 -10.27 -19.71
N SER A 383 2.32 -11.08 -19.30
CA SER A 383 3.72 -10.65 -19.16
C SER A 383 4.69 -11.64 -19.78
N LEU A 384 5.74 -11.11 -20.39
CA LEU A 384 6.93 -11.84 -20.80
C LEU A 384 8.05 -11.44 -19.85
N VAL A 385 8.56 -12.40 -19.09
CA VAL A 385 9.68 -12.21 -18.16
C VAL A 385 10.90 -12.92 -18.72
N ASN A 386 11.98 -12.16 -18.95
CA ASN A 386 13.26 -12.69 -19.35
C ASN A 386 14.26 -12.46 -18.23
N GLN A 387 14.88 -13.51 -17.74
CA GLN A 387 16.07 -13.44 -16.91
C GLN A 387 17.24 -13.97 -17.75
N VAL A 388 18.30 -13.19 -17.82
CA VAL A 388 19.46 -13.48 -18.66
C VAL A 388 20.70 -13.51 -17.79
N ASP A 389 21.39 -14.65 -17.78
CA ASP A 389 22.66 -14.88 -17.11
C ASP A 389 23.49 -15.88 -17.95
N THR A 390 24.22 -15.36 -18.95
CA THR A 390 24.90 -16.19 -19.98
C THR A 390 26.39 -15.93 -20.08
N SER A 391 26.97 -15.12 -19.19
CA SER A 391 28.39 -14.78 -19.21
C SER A 391 29.29 -16.01 -19.08
N HIS A 392 30.37 -16.07 -19.86
CA HIS A 392 31.42 -17.11 -19.71
C HIS A 392 32.36 -16.83 -18.53
N TYR A 393 32.32 -15.63 -17.97
CA TYR A 393 33.21 -15.19 -16.90
C TYR A 393 32.43 -14.68 -15.72
N CYS A 394 32.97 -14.91 -14.53
CA CYS A 394 32.62 -14.24 -13.29
C CYS A 394 33.64 -13.12 -13.00
N TYR A 395 33.24 -12.16 -12.18
CA TYR A 395 34.04 -10.98 -11.87
C TYR A 395 34.12 -10.77 -10.36
N ASP A 396 35.23 -10.19 -9.91
CA ASP A 396 35.33 -9.68 -8.55
C ASP A 396 35.18 -8.16 -8.50
N PHE A 397 35.03 -7.61 -7.30
CA PHE A 397 34.96 -6.16 -7.10
C PHE A 397 36.28 -5.41 -7.25
N ILE A 398 37.35 -6.13 -7.63
CA ILE A 398 38.70 -5.62 -7.85
C ILE A 398 38.97 -5.43 -9.36
N GLY A 399 38.11 -6.02 -10.20
CA GLY A 399 38.22 -5.97 -11.66
C GLY A 399 38.87 -7.22 -12.29
N ASN A 400 39.18 -8.26 -11.51
CA ASN A 400 39.65 -9.54 -12.05
C ASN A 400 38.47 -10.32 -12.62
N ARG A 401 38.74 -11.11 -13.65
CA ARG A 401 37.79 -12.05 -14.23
C ARG A 401 38.38 -13.48 -14.20
N PHE A 402 37.48 -14.43 -14.02
CA PHE A 402 37.80 -15.86 -14.03
C PHE A 402 36.67 -16.63 -14.72
N PRO A 403 36.97 -17.81 -15.32
CA PRO A 403 35.94 -18.60 -15.99
C PRO A 403 34.79 -18.93 -15.02
N SER A 404 33.56 -18.90 -15.51
CA SER A 404 32.41 -19.37 -14.76
C SER A 404 32.57 -20.84 -14.41
N GLY A 405 32.23 -21.21 -13.17
CA GLY A 405 32.37 -22.58 -12.67
C GLY A 405 31.54 -23.63 -13.42
N SER A 406 30.42 -23.22 -14.01
CA SER A 406 29.56 -24.03 -14.88
C SER A 406 29.84 -23.82 -16.39
N GLY A 407 30.89 -23.02 -16.75
CA GLY A 407 31.18 -22.62 -18.12
C GLY A 407 30.36 -21.46 -18.65
N ARG A 408 29.21 -21.16 -18.02
CA ARG A 408 28.36 -19.99 -18.24
C ARG A 408 27.55 -19.62 -17.00
N GLY A 409 27.19 -18.34 -16.89
CA GLY A 409 26.42 -17.76 -15.77
C GLY A 409 27.29 -17.18 -14.67
N GLU A 410 26.81 -16.08 -14.05
CA GLU A 410 27.47 -15.35 -12.96
C GLU A 410 26.74 -15.54 -11.63
N ILE A 411 25.43 -15.85 -11.67
CA ILE A 411 24.55 -15.89 -10.47
C ILE A 411 24.53 -17.29 -9.86
N GLY A 412 24.30 -18.31 -10.66
CA GLY A 412 24.05 -19.67 -10.20
C GLY A 412 24.91 -20.73 -10.89
N SER A 413 24.63 -22.00 -10.57
CA SER A 413 25.28 -23.15 -11.19
C SER A 413 24.72 -23.50 -12.59
N VAL A 414 23.63 -22.89 -12.99
CA VAL A 414 22.97 -23.09 -14.29
C VAL A 414 22.80 -21.73 -14.95
N PRO A 415 23.31 -21.56 -16.19
CA PRO A 415 23.08 -20.35 -16.97
C PRO A 415 21.60 -20.22 -17.31
N ASN A 416 21.14 -18.99 -17.56
CA ASN A 416 19.74 -18.69 -17.76
C ASN A 416 19.53 -17.75 -18.93
N ASP A 417 18.62 -18.10 -19.83
CA ASP A 417 18.08 -17.22 -20.89
C ASP A 417 16.58 -17.48 -21.02
N SER A 418 15.85 -17.13 -19.97
CA SER A 418 14.44 -17.45 -19.86
C SER A 418 13.54 -16.54 -20.70
N HIS A 419 12.44 -17.13 -21.18
CA HIS A 419 11.36 -16.45 -21.90
C HIS A 419 9.99 -16.87 -21.32
N ASP A 420 9.82 -16.63 -20.03
CA ASP A 420 8.66 -17.09 -19.28
C ASP A 420 7.42 -16.24 -19.62
N ARG A 421 6.31 -16.92 -19.91
CA ARG A 421 5.01 -16.28 -20.12
C ARG A 421 4.18 -16.37 -18.86
N HIS A 422 3.75 -15.22 -18.35
CA HIS A 422 2.86 -15.12 -17.22
C HIS A 422 1.49 -14.62 -17.67
N THR A 423 0.43 -15.26 -17.16
CA THR A 423 -0.96 -14.79 -17.29
C THR A 423 -1.50 -14.58 -15.90
N THR A 424 -2.08 -13.43 -15.64
CA THR A 424 -2.71 -13.09 -14.35
C THR A 424 -4.14 -12.61 -14.55
N ILE A 425 -5.04 -13.05 -13.68
CA ILE A 425 -6.41 -12.52 -13.59
C ILE A 425 -6.63 -12.16 -12.13
N ARG A 426 -7.15 -10.97 -11.88
CA ARG A 426 -7.49 -10.48 -10.54
C ARG A 426 -8.87 -9.87 -10.59
N GLU A 427 -9.76 -10.34 -9.74
CA GLU A 427 -11.14 -9.87 -9.68
C GLU A 427 -11.50 -9.57 -8.23
N LEU A 428 -12.16 -8.44 -8.02
CA LEU A 428 -12.69 -8.01 -6.74
C LEU A 428 -14.15 -7.61 -6.92
N LEU A 429 -15.05 -8.36 -6.27
CA LEU A 429 -16.46 -8.04 -6.18
C LEU A 429 -16.79 -7.61 -4.76
N ASN A 430 -17.36 -6.42 -4.60
CA ASN A 430 -17.90 -5.92 -3.35
C ASN A 430 -19.39 -5.68 -3.50
N LEU A 431 -20.20 -6.27 -2.62
CA LEU A 431 -21.63 -5.98 -2.50
C LEU A 431 -21.88 -5.43 -1.10
N THR A 432 -22.28 -4.17 -1.00
CA THR A 432 -22.59 -3.53 0.27
C THR A 432 -24.08 -3.22 0.35
N TYR A 433 -24.75 -3.83 1.32
CA TYR A 433 -26.16 -3.59 1.62
C TYR A 433 -26.32 -2.74 2.88
N LYS A 434 -27.04 -1.62 2.76
CA LYS A 434 -27.33 -0.68 3.83
C LYS A 434 -28.68 -1.02 4.50
N ILE A 435 -28.66 -1.38 5.78
CA ILE A 435 -29.85 -1.62 6.62
C ILE A 435 -30.09 -0.37 7.47
N GLY A 436 -31.05 0.45 7.07
CA GLY A 436 -31.23 1.77 7.68
C GLY A 436 -29.97 2.64 7.49
N ASP A 437 -29.70 3.54 8.44
CA ASP A 437 -28.55 4.48 8.33
C ASP A 437 -27.35 4.08 9.19
N THR A 438 -27.49 3.03 9.99
CA THR A 438 -26.51 2.64 11.00
C THR A 438 -25.83 1.31 10.75
N GLN A 439 -26.37 0.48 9.86
CA GLN A 439 -25.86 -0.88 9.67
C GLN A 439 -25.55 -1.15 8.20
N PHE A 440 -24.45 -1.87 7.96
CA PHE A 440 -24.00 -2.26 6.64
C PHE A 440 -23.58 -3.72 6.64
N ILE A 441 -24.03 -4.47 5.66
CA ILE A 441 -23.54 -5.82 5.39
C ILE A 441 -22.74 -5.74 4.10
N THR A 442 -21.48 -6.17 4.15
CA THR A 442 -20.61 -6.21 2.98
C THR A 442 -20.21 -7.64 2.70
N TRP A 443 -20.51 -8.13 1.50
CA TRP A 443 -19.93 -9.33 0.95
C TRP A 443 -18.85 -8.96 -0.05
N ASN A 444 -17.67 -9.54 0.14
CA ASN A 444 -16.49 -9.31 -0.68
C ASN A 444 -15.98 -10.64 -1.22
N THR A 445 -15.58 -10.69 -2.47
CA THR A 445 -14.86 -11.83 -3.05
C THR A 445 -13.71 -11.34 -3.89
N ASN A 446 -12.52 -11.82 -3.56
CA ASN A 446 -11.28 -11.57 -4.27
C ASN A 446 -10.81 -12.88 -4.92
N TYR A 447 -10.73 -12.91 -6.24
CA TYR A 447 -10.19 -14.02 -7.02
C TYR A 447 -8.87 -13.64 -7.65
N ARG A 448 -7.86 -14.49 -7.50
CA ARG A 448 -6.53 -14.35 -8.10
C ARG A 448 -6.17 -15.63 -8.83
N TYR A 449 -5.85 -15.48 -10.08
CA TYR A 449 -5.32 -16.54 -10.95
C TYR A 449 -3.92 -16.13 -11.43
N GLY A 450 -2.98 -17.07 -11.35
CA GLY A 450 -1.64 -16.93 -11.91
C GLY A 450 -1.26 -18.18 -12.68
N ARG A 451 -0.70 -18.00 -13.87
CA ARG A 451 -0.13 -19.08 -14.68
C ARG A 451 1.25 -18.66 -15.15
N LYS A 452 2.24 -19.50 -14.89
CA LYS A 452 3.60 -19.40 -15.47
C LYS A 452 3.78 -20.53 -16.49
N LYS A 453 4.20 -20.17 -17.69
CA LYS A 453 4.67 -21.13 -18.70
C LYS A 453 6.17 -20.84 -18.93
N PRO A 454 7.05 -21.64 -18.30
CA PRO A 454 8.49 -21.43 -18.41
C PRO A 454 8.99 -21.81 -19.80
N LYS A 455 10.04 -21.09 -20.26
CA LYS A 455 10.77 -21.44 -21.46
C LYS A 455 12.21 -20.98 -21.29
N ASP A 456 13.11 -21.94 -21.07
CA ASP A 456 14.57 -21.69 -20.99
C ASP A 456 15.34 -22.91 -21.53
N GLU A 457 15.57 -22.89 -22.85
CA GLU A 457 16.26 -23.99 -23.54
C GLU A 457 17.73 -24.13 -23.07
N LEU A 458 18.36 -23.01 -22.67
CA LEU A 458 19.72 -23.03 -22.16
C LEU A 458 19.79 -23.71 -20.79
N ALA A 459 18.92 -23.32 -19.88
CA ALA A 459 18.85 -23.95 -18.55
C ALA A 459 18.49 -25.45 -18.65
N ASP A 460 17.53 -25.81 -19.50
CA ASP A 460 17.15 -27.22 -19.73
C ASP A 460 18.35 -28.06 -20.23
N GLN A 461 19.15 -27.50 -21.15
CA GLN A 461 20.33 -28.18 -21.68
C GLN A 461 21.40 -28.43 -20.61
N TYR A 462 21.68 -27.42 -19.77
CA TYR A 462 22.70 -27.50 -18.72
C TYR A 462 22.26 -28.33 -17.52
N SER A 463 21.01 -28.19 -17.08
CA SER A 463 20.45 -28.98 -15.99
C SER A 463 20.09 -30.40 -16.36
N ARG A 464 19.98 -30.70 -17.66
CA ARG A 464 19.43 -31.95 -18.24
C ARG A 464 18.01 -32.24 -17.80
N LEU A 465 17.26 -31.21 -17.42
CA LEU A 465 15.87 -31.29 -16.98
C LEU A 465 14.99 -30.45 -17.90
N PRO A 466 14.10 -31.05 -18.68
CA PRO A 466 13.22 -30.34 -19.59
C PRO A 466 12.08 -29.68 -18.80
N THR A 467 12.35 -28.56 -18.13
CA THR A 467 11.35 -27.78 -17.38
C THR A 467 10.56 -26.85 -18.29
N SER A 468 11.10 -26.52 -19.45
CA SER A 468 10.44 -25.70 -20.45
C SER A 468 9.15 -26.32 -20.96
N GLY A 469 8.12 -25.49 -21.06
CA GLY A 469 6.82 -25.89 -21.62
C GLY A 469 5.83 -26.49 -20.59
N TYR A 470 6.23 -26.81 -19.38
CA TYR A 470 5.34 -27.31 -18.32
C TYR A 470 4.73 -26.13 -17.53
N PRO A 471 3.43 -25.83 -17.71
CA PRO A 471 2.83 -24.70 -17.03
C PRO A 471 2.57 -25.06 -15.56
N SER A 472 2.75 -24.04 -14.69
CA SER A 472 2.29 -24.07 -13.31
C SER A 472 1.14 -23.08 -13.15
N THR A 473 0.14 -23.43 -12.33
CA THR A 473 -1.04 -22.59 -12.11
C THR A 473 -1.35 -22.44 -10.63
N VAL A 474 -1.90 -21.29 -10.26
CA VAL A 474 -2.40 -21.02 -8.92
C VAL A 474 -3.73 -20.28 -9.01
N HIS A 475 -4.69 -20.72 -8.21
CA HIS A 475 -5.97 -20.08 -8.00
C HIS A 475 -6.13 -19.77 -6.51
N THR A 476 -6.48 -18.56 -6.17
CA THR A 476 -6.78 -18.17 -4.79
C THR A 476 -8.08 -17.39 -4.76
N ILE A 477 -9.01 -17.82 -3.92
CA ILE A 477 -10.27 -17.14 -3.65
C ILE A 477 -10.28 -16.76 -2.17
N VAL A 478 -10.51 -15.48 -1.89
CA VAL A 478 -10.77 -14.98 -0.54
C VAL A 478 -12.14 -14.34 -0.54
N SER A 479 -13.12 -14.99 0.10
CA SER A 479 -14.49 -14.46 0.21
C SER A 479 -14.78 -14.08 1.65
N GLY A 480 -15.25 -12.86 1.88
CA GLY A 480 -15.54 -12.30 3.20
C GLY A 480 -16.97 -11.81 3.31
N LEU A 481 -17.56 -12.00 4.49
CA LEU A 481 -18.83 -11.38 4.88
C LEU A 481 -18.58 -10.56 6.14
N SER A 482 -18.94 -9.28 6.14
CA SER A 482 -18.83 -8.42 7.31
C SER A 482 -20.14 -7.69 7.59
N HIS A 483 -20.36 -7.43 8.88
CA HIS A 483 -21.40 -6.58 9.39
C HIS A 483 -20.76 -5.39 10.11
N LYS A 484 -21.10 -4.17 9.70
CA LYS A 484 -20.66 -2.93 10.32
C LYS A 484 -21.84 -2.23 10.96
N LEU A 485 -21.69 -1.84 12.22
CA LEU A 485 -22.67 -1.13 13.03
C LEU A 485 -22.10 0.23 13.46
N ASN A 486 -22.83 1.31 13.19
CA ASN A 486 -22.52 2.67 13.62
C ASN A 486 -23.64 3.16 14.55
N LEU A 487 -23.43 3.25 15.85
CA LEU A 487 -24.41 3.72 16.83
C LEU A 487 -24.20 5.20 17.20
N ASN A 488 -25.29 5.85 17.59
CA ASN A 488 -25.31 7.23 18.13
C ASN A 488 -24.47 8.21 17.29
N SER A 489 -24.76 8.27 15.97
CA SER A 489 -24.06 9.16 15.04
C SER A 489 -22.53 8.98 15.02
N GLY A 490 -22.07 7.75 15.27
CA GLY A 490 -20.66 7.37 15.19
C GLY A 490 -19.90 7.40 16.53
N ILE A 491 -20.58 7.55 17.67
CA ILE A 491 -19.93 7.40 18.99
C ILE A 491 -19.35 6.01 19.17
N PHE A 492 -20.05 4.98 18.68
CA PHE A 492 -19.56 3.61 18.68
C PHE A 492 -19.67 3.03 17.27
N THR A 493 -18.58 2.46 16.80
CA THR A 493 -18.53 1.69 15.55
C THR A 493 -17.98 0.30 15.83
N ASN A 494 -18.68 -0.72 15.36
CA ASN A 494 -18.22 -2.12 15.42
C ASN A 494 -18.25 -2.71 14.03
N GLU A 495 -17.25 -3.53 13.69
CA GLU A 495 -17.19 -4.31 12.46
C GLU A 495 -16.75 -5.72 12.79
N ILE A 496 -17.64 -6.70 12.52
CA ILE A 496 -17.35 -8.13 12.64
C ILE A 496 -17.36 -8.77 11.28
N GLY A 497 -16.43 -9.69 11.02
CA GLY A 497 -16.30 -10.33 9.74
C GLY A 497 -15.81 -11.77 9.81
N VAL A 498 -16.19 -12.56 8.81
CA VAL A 498 -15.71 -13.92 8.57
C VAL A 498 -15.17 -14.00 7.16
N LYS A 499 -14.04 -14.68 6.97
CA LYS A 499 -13.41 -14.89 5.66
C LYS A 499 -13.20 -16.38 5.40
N LEU A 500 -13.53 -16.79 4.19
CA LEU A 500 -13.21 -18.10 3.64
C LEU A 500 -12.05 -17.96 2.66
N PHE A 501 -11.00 -18.73 2.86
CA PHE A 501 -9.84 -18.79 2.00
C PHE A 501 -9.81 -20.14 1.29
N ASN A 502 -9.74 -20.12 -0.03
CA ASN A 502 -9.61 -21.31 -0.85
C ASN A 502 -8.42 -21.14 -1.79
N HIS A 503 -7.59 -22.16 -1.86
CA HIS A 503 -6.37 -22.16 -2.67
C HIS A 503 -6.27 -23.48 -3.41
N HIS A 504 -5.94 -23.40 -4.70
CA HIS A 504 -5.64 -24.53 -5.53
C HIS A 504 -4.42 -24.22 -6.39
N SER A 505 -3.42 -25.09 -6.40
CA SER A 505 -2.24 -24.92 -7.23
C SER A 505 -1.81 -26.23 -7.88
N GLU A 506 -1.30 -26.12 -9.11
CA GLU A 506 -0.66 -27.19 -9.86
C GLU A 506 0.77 -26.75 -10.18
N VAL A 507 1.75 -27.50 -9.70
CA VAL A 507 3.16 -27.16 -9.79
C VAL A 507 3.97 -28.36 -10.25
N LEU A 508 4.96 -28.14 -11.10
CA LEU A 508 5.91 -29.20 -11.47
C LEU A 508 6.90 -29.43 -10.30
N PRO A 509 6.92 -30.64 -9.68
CA PRO A 509 7.86 -30.91 -8.59
C PRO A 509 9.26 -31.13 -9.12
N PHE A 510 10.22 -30.38 -8.60
CA PHE A 510 11.62 -30.48 -9.03
C PHE A 510 12.31 -31.72 -8.48
N ALA A 511 12.04 -32.11 -7.23
CA ALA A 511 12.73 -33.22 -6.56
C ALA A 511 12.39 -34.60 -7.14
N GLU A 512 11.17 -34.80 -7.61
CA GLU A 512 10.74 -36.05 -8.22
C GLU A 512 11.20 -36.18 -9.68
N ALA A 513 11.34 -35.06 -10.40
CA ALA A 513 11.85 -35.03 -11.76
C ALA A 513 13.30 -35.51 -11.88
N ILE A 514 14.13 -35.30 -10.86
CA ILE A 514 15.52 -35.75 -10.82
C ILE A 514 15.62 -37.28 -10.62
N MET A 515 14.71 -37.90 -9.88
CA MET A 515 14.78 -39.32 -9.52
C MET A 515 14.01 -40.24 -10.46
N LEU A 516 13.01 -39.75 -11.16
CA LEU A 516 12.13 -40.52 -12.02
C LEU A 516 12.25 -40.03 -13.47
N GLN A 517 13.26 -40.51 -14.18
CA GLN A 517 13.58 -40.12 -15.57
C GLN A 517 12.43 -40.28 -16.59
N ASP A 518 11.29 -40.84 -16.22
CA ASP A 518 10.27 -41.23 -17.21
C ASP A 518 8.95 -40.46 -17.22
N LYS A 519 8.56 -39.70 -16.23
CA LYS A 519 7.32 -38.89 -16.27
C LYS A 519 7.33 -37.73 -15.28
N LEU A 520 7.54 -36.52 -15.79
CA LEU A 520 7.28 -35.27 -15.06
C LEU A 520 5.78 -35.16 -14.76
N ARG A 521 5.38 -35.31 -13.49
CA ARG A 521 4.00 -35.15 -13.06
C ARG A 521 3.86 -33.83 -12.28
N THR A 522 2.81 -33.06 -12.56
CA THR A 522 2.44 -31.92 -11.73
C THR A 522 1.90 -32.40 -10.39
N SER A 523 2.31 -31.70 -9.32
CA SER A 523 1.75 -31.86 -7.98
C SER A 523 0.61 -30.89 -7.78
N THR A 524 -0.49 -31.36 -7.20
CA THR A 524 -1.70 -30.57 -6.93
C THR A 524 -1.81 -30.34 -5.43
N ASN A 525 -1.97 -29.09 -5.03
CA ASN A 525 -2.23 -28.71 -3.64
C ASN A 525 -3.57 -27.97 -3.54
N HIS A 526 -4.39 -28.38 -2.57
CA HIS A 526 -5.67 -27.74 -2.27
C HIS A 526 -5.78 -27.42 -0.78
N SER A 527 -6.18 -26.20 -0.44
CA SER A 527 -6.36 -25.78 0.95
C SER A 527 -7.57 -24.89 1.11
N THR A 528 -8.41 -25.21 2.09
CA THR A 528 -9.57 -24.39 2.48
C THR A 528 -9.44 -24.03 3.95
N MET A 529 -9.54 -22.74 4.28
CA MET A 529 -9.36 -22.20 5.62
C MET A 529 -10.41 -21.13 5.94
N ILE A 530 -10.67 -20.93 7.23
CA ILE A 530 -11.60 -19.91 7.70
C ILE A 530 -10.82 -18.95 8.62
N GLY A 531 -11.09 -17.67 8.47
CA GLY A 531 -10.64 -16.59 9.35
C GLY A 531 -11.83 -15.77 9.86
N TRP A 532 -11.60 -15.00 10.91
CA TRP A 532 -12.59 -14.09 11.45
C TRP A 532 -11.92 -12.85 12.05
N SER A 533 -12.65 -11.76 12.16
CA SER A 533 -12.15 -10.51 12.72
C SER A 533 -13.27 -9.75 13.42
N GLU A 534 -12.90 -9.00 14.45
CA GLU A 534 -13.76 -8.03 15.11
C GLU A 534 -12.95 -6.78 15.40
N ALA A 535 -13.51 -5.60 15.10
CA ALA A 535 -12.90 -4.32 15.34
C ALA A 535 -13.93 -3.33 15.90
N MET A 536 -13.54 -2.55 16.90
CA MET A 536 -14.37 -1.57 17.59
C MET A 536 -13.65 -0.23 17.66
N ALA A 537 -14.41 0.84 17.49
CA ALA A 537 -13.99 2.20 17.81
C ALA A 537 -15.02 2.88 18.70
N PHE A 538 -14.55 3.56 19.73
CA PHE A 538 -15.39 4.25 20.70
C PHE A 538 -14.89 5.69 20.88
N HIS A 539 -15.76 6.66 20.60
CA HIS A 539 -15.50 8.09 20.78
C HIS A 539 -15.96 8.52 22.16
N LEU A 540 -15.01 8.73 23.08
CA LEU A 540 -15.29 8.93 24.51
C LEU A 540 -15.79 10.33 24.87
N LEU A 541 -15.39 11.34 24.10
CA LEU A 541 -15.73 12.74 24.39
C LEU A 541 -16.79 13.28 23.42
N PRO A 542 -17.65 14.20 23.84
CA PRO A 542 -18.75 14.73 23.02
C PRO A 542 -18.30 15.38 21.71
N ASP A 543 -17.08 15.93 21.69
CA ASP A 543 -16.43 16.54 20.54
C ASP A 543 -15.66 15.54 19.67
N ASN A 544 -15.71 14.24 20.03
CA ASN A 544 -14.96 13.15 19.41
C ASN A 544 -13.42 13.37 19.44
N SER A 545 -12.93 14.13 20.41
CA SER A 545 -11.50 14.41 20.52
C SER A 545 -10.68 13.21 20.99
N LEU A 546 -11.27 12.22 21.66
CA LEU A 546 -10.62 10.98 22.08
C LEU A 546 -11.35 9.77 21.51
N THR A 547 -10.64 8.99 20.68
CA THR A 547 -11.13 7.73 20.11
C THR A 547 -10.30 6.58 20.64
N LEU A 548 -10.95 5.59 21.24
CA LEU A 548 -10.35 4.30 21.58
C LEU A 548 -10.67 3.28 20.51
N LYS A 549 -9.71 2.42 20.19
CA LYS A 549 -9.85 1.34 19.21
C LYS A 549 -9.37 0.03 19.81
N ALA A 550 -10.06 -1.05 19.50
CA ALA A 550 -9.63 -2.39 19.80
C ALA A 550 -9.99 -3.32 18.65
N SER A 551 -9.15 -4.30 18.40
CA SER A 551 -9.44 -5.28 17.35
C SER A 551 -8.79 -6.62 17.63
N VAL A 552 -9.44 -7.69 17.17
CA VAL A 552 -8.95 -9.06 17.24
C VAL A 552 -9.22 -9.76 15.92
N GLN A 553 -8.26 -10.56 15.45
CA GLN A 553 -8.36 -11.25 14.18
C GLN A 553 -7.66 -12.61 14.22
N SER A 554 -8.29 -13.60 13.60
CA SER A 554 -7.64 -14.84 13.15
C SER A 554 -7.65 -14.84 11.63
N THR A 555 -6.49 -14.82 11.01
CA THR A 555 -6.37 -14.72 9.54
C THR A 555 -5.37 -15.72 8.98
N VAL A 556 -5.42 -15.89 7.66
CA VAL A 556 -4.64 -16.87 6.92
C VAL A 556 -3.99 -16.16 5.73
N ARG A 557 -2.75 -16.53 5.40
CA ARG A 557 -2.10 -16.19 4.14
C ARG A 557 -1.88 -17.43 3.30
N MET A 558 -2.35 -17.39 2.07
CA MET A 558 -2.13 -18.47 1.11
C MET A 558 -0.73 -18.37 0.50
N PRO A 559 -0.08 -19.50 0.16
CA PRO A 559 1.12 -19.48 -0.64
C PRO A 559 0.88 -18.77 -1.96
N ILE A 560 1.90 -18.10 -2.49
CA ILE A 560 1.80 -17.35 -3.74
C ILE A 560 2.57 -18.05 -4.86
N ALA A 561 2.32 -17.59 -6.09
CA ALA A 561 2.94 -18.15 -7.28
C ALA A 561 4.48 -18.24 -7.19
N ASP A 562 5.14 -17.16 -6.74
CA ASP A 562 6.60 -17.10 -6.63
C ASP A 562 7.17 -18.08 -5.60
N GLU A 563 6.43 -18.32 -4.50
CA GLU A 563 6.83 -19.31 -3.48
C GLU A 563 6.68 -20.74 -3.99
N LEU A 564 5.64 -20.97 -4.81
CA LEU A 564 5.30 -22.29 -5.32
C LEU A 564 6.11 -22.68 -6.57
N PHE A 565 6.30 -21.73 -7.50
CA PHE A 565 6.83 -22.02 -8.83
C PHE A 565 8.36 -21.97 -8.90
N GLY A 566 9.01 -21.22 -7.99
CA GLY A 566 10.44 -20.95 -8.09
C GLY A 566 10.79 -20.06 -9.29
N ASP A 567 12.09 -19.79 -9.45
CA ASP A 567 12.61 -19.00 -10.56
C ASP A 567 13.22 -19.83 -11.69
N GLY A 568 13.41 -21.13 -11.45
CA GLY A 568 14.01 -22.07 -12.41
C GLY A 568 15.54 -22.06 -12.43
N VAL A 569 16.19 -21.26 -11.57
CA VAL A 569 17.67 -21.09 -11.52
C VAL A 569 18.21 -21.49 -10.15
N LEU A 570 17.89 -20.70 -9.12
CA LEU A 570 18.34 -20.91 -7.75
C LEU A 570 17.22 -21.32 -6.82
N LEU A 571 16.02 -20.82 -7.08
CA LEU A 571 14.84 -21.07 -6.27
C LEU A 571 14.04 -22.23 -6.85
N LEU A 572 14.03 -23.33 -6.09
CA LEU A 572 13.28 -24.53 -6.45
C LEU A 572 11.78 -24.36 -6.19
N PRO A 573 10.92 -25.02 -6.99
CA PRO A 573 9.49 -25.12 -6.71
C PRO A 573 9.22 -25.75 -5.33
N SER A 574 8.21 -25.23 -4.64
CA SER A 574 7.83 -25.67 -3.28
C SER A 574 6.35 -26.06 -3.24
N GLU A 575 6.04 -27.24 -3.70
CA GLU A 575 4.68 -27.75 -3.94
C GLU A 575 3.85 -28.03 -2.68
N LYS A 576 4.52 -28.35 -1.55
CA LYS A 576 3.88 -28.82 -0.31
C LYS A 576 3.64 -27.69 0.72
N LEU A 577 3.73 -26.44 0.28
CA LEU A 577 3.52 -25.32 1.19
C LEU A 577 2.11 -25.28 1.75
N ARG A 578 2.03 -25.13 3.07
CA ARG A 578 0.78 -24.94 3.81
C ARG A 578 0.51 -23.46 4.02
N PRO A 579 -0.77 -23.05 4.12
CA PRO A 579 -1.12 -21.67 4.47
C PRO A 579 -0.56 -21.24 5.83
N GLU A 580 -0.03 -20.03 5.90
CA GLU A 580 0.36 -19.39 7.16
C GLU A 580 -0.88 -18.92 7.92
N ARG A 581 -0.83 -18.96 9.25
CA ARG A 581 -1.94 -18.54 10.12
C ARG A 581 -1.45 -17.55 11.16
N SER A 582 -2.26 -16.53 11.45
CA SER A 582 -1.98 -15.63 12.57
C SER A 582 -3.20 -15.35 13.42
N PHE A 583 -2.94 -15.05 14.68
CA PHE A 583 -3.89 -14.50 15.65
C PHE A 583 -3.33 -13.16 16.12
N ASN A 584 -4.07 -12.07 15.89
CA ASN A 584 -3.65 -10.70 16.11
C ASN A 584 -4.60 -10.00 17.06
N VAL A 585 -4.06 -9.21 17.99
CA VAL A 585 -4.81 -8.32 18.89
C VAL A 585 -4.17 -6.94 18.78
N ASN A 586 -4.98 -5.91 18.57
CA ASN A 586 -4.54 -4.52 18.55
C ASN A 586 -5.38 -3.70 19.52
N ALA A 587 -4.75 -2.72 20.16
CA ALA A 587 -5.41 -1.70 20.98
C ALA A 587 -4.77 -0.35 20.71
N GLY A 588 -5.57 0.68 20.49
CA GLY A 588 -5.08 2.00 20.16
C GLY A 588 -5.94 3.13 20.70
N ALA A 589 -5.35 4.31 20.74
CA ALA A 589 -6.01 5.55 21.09
C ALA A 589 -5.58 6.66 20.14
N ILE A 590 -6.52 7.51 19.76
CA ILE A 590 -6.27 8.72 18.96
C ILE A 590 -6.85 9.89 19.75
N TRP A 591 -6.01 10.88 20.03
CA TRP A 591 -6.43 12.14 20.63
C TRP A 591 -6.23 13.28 19.63
N LEU A 592 -7.22 14.18 19.57
CA LEU A 592 -7.26 15.37 18.73
C LEU A 592 -7.50 16.59 19.57
N SER A 593 -6.70 17.65 19.43
CA SER A 593 -7.04 18.97 19.98
C SER A 593 -8.19 19.61 19.19
N ASP A 594 -8.78 20.67 19.76
CA ASP A 594 -9.81 21.44 19.05
C ASP A 594 -9.23 22.09 17.78
N ALA A 595 -9.80 21.73 16.63
CA ALA A 595 -9.34 22.23 15.33
C ALA A 595 -9.55 23.74 15.09
N ARG A 596 -10.32 24.42 15.96
CA ARG A 596 -10.56 25.87 15.90
C ARG A 596 -9.38 26.71 16.39
N TYR A 597 -8.51 26.13 17.22
CA TYR A 597 -7.41 26.82 17.87
C TYR A 597 -6.06 26.20 17.50
N TYR A 598 -5.01 27.01 17.48
CA TYR A 598 -3.62 26.54 17.41
C TYR A 598 -3.04 26.37 18.82
N PRO A 599 -2.20 25.37 19.06
CA PRO A 599 -1.79 24.33 18.14
C PRO A 599 -2.89 23.28 17.88
N GLN A 600 -3.05 22.88 16.62
CA GLN A 600 -3.85 21.72 16.27
C GLN A 600 -2.98 20.47 16.40
N VAL A 601 -3.27 19.62 17.35
CA VAL A 601 -2.44 18.46 17.68
C VAL A 601 -3.25 17.17 17.52
N ARG A 602 -2.65 16.19 16.88
CA ARG A 602 -3.12 14.80 16.83
C ARG A 602 -2.05 13.88 17.42
N ILE A 603 -2.43 13.05 18.36
CA ILE A 603 -1.58 12.01 18.92
C ILE A 603 -2.28 10.68 18.71
N GLY A 604 -1.59 9.72 18.11
CA GLY A 604 -2.04 8.34 17.93
C GLY A 604 -1.07 7.37 18.60
N VAL A 605 -1.60 6.39 19.32
CA VAL A 605 -0.83 5.28 19.89
C VAL A 605 -1.55 3.99 19.52
N ASN A 606 -0.79 3.01 19.06
CA ASN A 606 -1.29 1.67 18.78
C ASN A 606 -0.34 0.63 19.34
N THR A 607 -0.87 -0.36 20.05
CA THR A 607 -0.14 -1.51 20.57
C THR A 607 -0.71 -2.77 19.95
N TYR A 608 0.17 -3.77 19.73
CA TYR A 608 -0.24 -5.01 19.11
C TYR A 608 0.48 -6.23 19.64
N TYR A 609 -0.22 -7.35 19.55
CA TYR A 609 0.28 -8.67 19.87
C TYR A 609 -0.16 -9.64 18.77
N MET A 610 0.80 -10.41 18.24
CA MET A 610 0.55 -11.37 17.16
C MET A 610 1.23 -12.70 17.47
N ARG A 611 0.55 -13.79 17.13
CA ARG A 611 1.12 -15.15 17.05
C ARG A 611 0.90 -15.70 15.64
N ALA A 612 1.99 -16.02 14.95
CA ALA A 612 1.95 -16.66 13.64
C ALA A 612 2.46 -18.09 13.73
N LYS A 613 1.90 -18.98 12.89
CA LYS A 613 2.26 -20.39 12.74
C LYS A 613 2.40 -20.73 11.26
N ASP A 614 3.11 -21.81 10.98
CA ASP A 614 3.35 -22.35 9.64
C ASP A 614 3.97 -21.30 8.69
N MET A 615 4.82 -20.40 9.24
CA MET A 615 5.41 -19.32 8.45
C MET A 615 6.31 -19.87 7.34
N ILE A 616 6.07 -19.43 6.11
CA ILE A 616 6.83 -19.80 4.93
C ILE A 616 8.11 -18.98 4.91
N LYS A 617 9.24 -19.65 4.87
CA LYS A 617 10.57 -19.01 4.80
C LYS A 617 11.42 -19.61 3.70
N LEU A 618 12.27 -18.78 3.13
CA LEU A 618 13.29 -19.21 2.19
C LEU A 618 14.38 -19.95 2.96
N MET A 619 14.61 -21.19 2.58
CA MET A 619 15.65 -22.07 3.10
C MET A 619 16.79 -22.14 2.09
N TYR A 620 18.02 -22.10 2.63
CA TYR A 620 19.22 -22.17 1.81
C TYR A 620 19.85 -23.57 1.97
N SER A 621 20.11 -24.21 0.85
CA SER A 621 20.99 -25.37 0.74
C SER A 621 22.33 -24.91 0.16
N SER A 622 23.34 -25.82 0.10
CA SER A 622 24.64 -25.51 -0.48
C SER A 622 24.59 -25.06 -1.96
N MET A 623 23.57 -25.48 -2.71
CA MET A 623 23.45 -25.20 -4.13
C MET A 623 22.13 -24.50 -4.52
N ASN A 624 21.08 -24.65 -3.73
CA ASN A 624 19.72 -24.24 -4.09
C ASN A 624 18.99 -23.58 -2.92
N MET A 625 17.91 -22.88 -3.23
CA MET A 625 16.98 -22.31 -2.28
C MET A 625 15.58 -22.90 -2.50
N ALA A 626 14.81 -23.07 -1.46
CA ALA A 626 13.40 -23.48 -1.53
C ALA A 626 12.61 -22.84 -0.38
N TYR A 627 11.34 -22.63 -0.58
CA TYR A 627 10.45 -22.21 0.50
C TYR A 627 9.94 -23.39 1.31
N ASP A 628 9.87 -23.25 2.63
CA ASP A 628 9.29 -24.25 3.53
C ASP A 628 8.55 -23.60 4.70
N ASN A 629 7.61 -24.33 5.30
CA ASN A 629 6.86 -23.92 6.48
C ASN A 629 7.65 -24.23 7.76
N ILE A 630 8.34 -23.24 8.28
CA ILE A 630 9.31 -23.48 9.39
C ILE A 630 8.99 -22.72 10.65
N GLY A 631 7.87 -22.02 10.80
CA GLY A 631 7.88 -21.05 11.87
C GLY A 631 6.68 -21.00 12.78
N LYS A 632 6.96 -20.82 14.07
CA LYS A 632 6.07 -20.22 15.06
C LYS A 632 6.73 -18.92 15.51
N VAL A 633 6.05 -17.79 15.32
CA VAL A 633 6.58 -16.46 15.64
C VAL A 633 5.61 -15.75 16.56
N ARG A 634 6.15 -15.02 17.53
CA ARG A 634 5.42 -14.06 18.36
C ARG A 634 5.95 -12.67 18.05
N VAL A 635 5.05 -11.74 17.79
CA VAL A 635 5.39 -10.33 17.66
C VAL A 635 4.63 -9.52 18.69
N MET A 636 5.30 -8.59 19.33
CA MET A 636 4.71 -7.55 20.18
C MET A 636 5.27 -6.22 19.74
N GLY A 637 4.48 -5.17 19.78
CA GLY A 637 5.00 -3.86 19.47
C GLY A 637 4.05 -2.71 19.81
N MET A 638 4.60 -1.53 19.63
CA MET A 638 3.88 -0.27 19.85
C MET A 638 4.37 0.74 18.81
N ASP A 639 3.45 1.45 18.22
CA ASP A 639 3.74 2.62 17.41
C ASP A 639 3.02 3.85 17.95
N MET A 640 3.70 4.98 17.90
CA MET A 640 3.20 6.28 18.29
C MET A 640 3.42 7.27 17.16
N GLU A 641 2.43 8.11 16.90
CA GLU A 641 2.50 9.19 15.93
C GLU A 641 1.99 10.50 16.52
N ILE A 642 2.61 11.59 16.11
CA ILE A 642 2.20 12.93 16.46
C ILE A 642 2.22 13.80 15.20
N ASP A 643 1.12 14.49 14.93
CA ASP A 643 1.05 15.56 13.94
C ASP A 643 0.59 16.84 14.64
N SER A 644 1.27 17.93 14.42
CA SER A 644 0.90 19.21 15.01
C SER A 644 1.05 20.34 14.00
N LYS A 645 -0.04 21.10 13.81
CA LYS A 645 0.05 22.43 13.19
C LYS A 645 0.21 23.45 14.33
N LEU A 646 1.44 23.88 14.57
CA LEU A 646 1.72 24.83 15.66
C LEU A 646 1.11 26.21 15.39
N ASN A 647 1.09 26.60 14.13
CA ASN A 647 0.46 27.81 13.66
C ASN A 647 0.20 27.70 12.12
N ARG A 648 -0.17 28.81 11.47
CA ARG A 648 -0.51 28.84 10.04
C ARG A 648 0.64 28.52 9.09
N TRP A 649 1.88 28.51 9.56
CA TRP A 649 3.07 28.38 8.72
C TRP A 649 4.04 27.29 9.19
N LEU A 650 3.78 26.63 10.32
CA LEU A 650 4.66 25.62 10.90
C LEU A 650 3.89 24.37 11.29
N ASP A 651 4.25 23.26 10.65
CA ASP A 651 3.80 21.92 10.97
C ASP A 651 4.97 21.08 11.50
N ILE A 652 4.70 20.25 12.50
CA ILE A 652 5.63 19.26 13.03
C ILE A 652 4.94 17.90 12.98
N GLN A 653 5.67 16.88 12.54
CA GLN A 653 5.24 15.50 12.55
C GLN A 653 6.33 14.62 13.16
N GLY A 654 5.92 13.55 13.84
CA GLY A 654 6.87 12.61 14.41
C GLY A 654 6.23 11.24 14.60
N ASN A 655 7.05 10.21 14.51
CA ASN A 655 6.63 8.85 14.84
C ASN A 655 7.79 8.03 15.40
N ILE A 656 7.44 7.04 16.19
CA ILE A 656 8.36 6.05 16.72
C ILE A 656 7.68 4.70 16.79
N THR A 657 8.39 3.66 16.40
CA THR A 657 7.92 2.28 16.41
C THR A 657 8.93 1.40 17.14
N TRP A 658 8.42 0.65 18.10
CA TRP A 658 9.13 -0.45 18.74
C TRP A 658 8.41 -1.76 18.47
N GLN A 659 9.16 -2.80 18.08
CA GLN A 659 8.62 -4.14 17.85
C GLN A 659 9.62 -5.23 18.28
N ASP A 660 9.10 -6.37 18.75
CA ASP A 660 9.88 -7.52 19.19
C ASP A 660 9.30 -8.80 18.58
N ALA A 661 9.90 -9.26 17.50
CA ALA A 661 9.52 -10.49 16.78
C ALA A 661 10.46 -11.63 17.21
N ARG A 662 9.91 -12.74 17.75
CA ARG A 662 10.70 -13.85 18.29
C ARG A 662 10.27 -15.21 17.75
N ASP A 663 11.26 -16.10 17.55
CA ASP A 663 11.04 -17.51 17.25
C ASP A 663 10.49 -18.22 18.51
N MET A 664 9.35 -18.87 18.36
CA MET A 664 8.68 -19.61 19.45
C MET A 664 8.64 -21.11 19.23
N ARG A 665 9.46 -21.64 18.34
CA ARG A 665 9.63 -23.09 18.16
C ARG A 665 10.54 -23.64 19.27
N LYS A 666 10.10 -24.67 19.93
CA LYS A 666 10.92 -25.40 20.90
C LYS A 666 11.81 -26.44 20.22
N GLU A 667 11.36 -26.99 19.12
CA GLU A 667 12.05 -28.03 18.35
C GLU A 667 12.60 -27.47 17.03
N ALA A 668 13.75 -27.91 16.63
CA ALA A 668 14.38 -27.59 15.36
C ALA A 668 13.70 -28.36 14.19
N VAL A 669 13.88 -27.87 12.97
CA VAL A 669 13.50 -28.63 11.76
C VAL A 669 14.38 -29.88 11.69
N GLY A 670 13.77 -31.05 11.62
CA GLY A 670 14.48 -32.35 11.65
C GLY A 670 14.61 -32.98 13.04
N GLY A 671 14.03 -32.38 14.07
CA GLY A 671 14.02 -32.86 15.46
C GLY A 671 15.13 -32.26 16.33
N GLY A 672 15.04 -32.48 17.64
CA GLY A 672 15.96 -31.92 18.61
C GLY A 672 15.58 -30.52 19.09
N GLU A 673 16.36 -30.00 20.02
CA GLU A 673 16.13 -28.69 20.65
C GLU A 673 16.45 -27.54 19.67
N ASN A 674 15.59 -26.55 19.59
CA ASN A 674 15.85 -25.33 18.80
C ASN A 674 16.66 -24.33 19.61
N PHE A 675 17.94 -24.19 19.31
CA PHE A 675 18.86 -23.25 19.97
C PHE A 675 18.45 -21.79 19.80
N HIS A 676 17.57 -21.46 18.84
CA HIS A 676 17.06 -20.11 18.60
C HIS A 676 15.71 -19.83 19.30
N TYR A 677 15.25 -20.73 20.17
CA TYR A 677 14.01 -20.52 20.91
C TYR A 677 14.05 -19.22 21.72
N ARG A 678 13.06 -18.34 21.51
CA ARG A 678 12.97 -16.98 22.06
C ARG A 678 13.99 -15.97 21.56
N TYR A 679 14.86 -16.30 20.62
CA TYR A 679 15.70 -15.30 19.97
C TYR A 679 14.88 -14.43 19.03
N ARG A 680 15.34 -13.19 18.76
CA ARG A 680 14.72 -12.30 17.78
C ARG A 680 14.85 -12.89 16.38
N ILE A 681 13.79 -12.69 15.59
CA ILE A 681 13.81 -13.05 14.18
C ILE A 681 14.87 -12.20 13.46
N PRO A 682 15.77 -12.81 12.71
CA PRO A 682 16.80 -12.11 11.95
C PRO A 682 16.22 -11.14 10.92
N ASN A 683 17.04 -10.15 10.55
CA ASN A 683 16.74 -9.16 9.51
C ASN A 683 15.43 -8.38 9.75
N MET A 684 15.14 -8.09 11.04
CA MET A 684 13.93 -7.38 11.46
C MET A 684 14.30 -6.20 12.35
N PRO A 685 14.14 -4.94 11.86
CA PRO A 685 14.39 -3.74 12.67
C PRO A 685 13.39 -3.68 13.84
N TYR A 686 13.88 -3.37 15.05
CA TYR A 686 13.05 -3.41 16.24
C TYR A 686 12.77 -2.04 16.87
N LEU A 687 13.53 -1.00 16.48
CA LEU A 687 13.30 0.38 16.93
C LEU A 687 13.69 1.35 15.81
N PHE A 688 12.71 2.14 15.37
CA PHE A 688 12.88 3.14 14.33
C PHE A 688 11.87 4.26 14.48
N GLY A 689 12.12 5.40 13.83
CA GLY A 689 11.22 6.53 13.88
C GLY A 689 11.71 7.69 13.03
N ASN A 690 10.86 8.71 12.91
CA ASN A 690 11.09 9.90 12.10
C ASN A 690 10.56 11.12 12.81
N VAL A 691 11.22 12.27 12.57
CA VAL A 691 10.75 13.60 12.97
C VAL A 691 10.85 14.51 11.76
N GLY A 692 9.76 15.19 11.42
CA GLY A 692 9.66 16.12 10.30
C GLY A 692 9.18 17.50 10.74
N LEU A 693 9.70 18.52 10.10
CA LEU A 693 9.30 19.90 10.24
C LEU A 693 8.97 20.45 8.86
N ARG A 694 7.87 21.20 8.74
CA ARG A 694 7.49 21.90 7.51
C ARG A 694 7.13 23.34 7.81
N LEU A 695 7.84 24.25 7.15
CA LEU A 695 7.55 25.67 7.11
C LEU A 695 6.89 25.98 5.76
N HIS A 696 5.78 26.67 5.73
CA HIS A 696 5.13 27.08 4.49
C HIS A 696 4.57 28.49 4.59
N LYS A 697 4.64 29.21 3.48
CA LYS A 697 4.12 30.56 3.38
C LYS A 697 3.66 30.88 1.97
N ASP A 698 2.45 31.45 1.88
CA ASP A 698 1.89 31.95 0.63
C ASP A 698 2.33 33.39 0.40
N GLY A 699 2.47 33.78 -0.87
CA GLY A 699 2.77 35.14 -1.26
C GLY A 699 4.23 35.62 -1.02
N LEU A 700 5.18 34.68 -0.77
CA LEU A 700 6.56 35.03 -0.45
C LEU A 700 7.31 35.67 -1.64
N LEU A 701 7.15 35.13 -2.85
CA LEU A 701 7.78 35.58 -4.10
C LEU A 701 6.74 35.97 -5.17
N GLY A 702 5.62 36.58 -4.74
CA GLY A 702 4.53 37.00 -5.62
C GLY A 702 3.17 36.61 -5.05
N LYS A 703 2.12 37.41 -5.32
CA LYS A 703 0.79 37.24 -4.72
C LYS A 703 0.14 35.86 -4.95
N THR A 704 0.50 35.18 -6.04
CA THR A 704 -0.02 33.84 -6.40
C THR A 704 0.95 32.71 -6.09
N SER A 705 2.08 32.99 -5.47
CA SER A 705 3.13 32.02 -5.16
C SER A 705 2.89 31.36 -3.80
N SER A 706 3.41 30.13 -3.66
CA SER A 706 3.47 29.40 -2.38
C SER A 706 4.86 28.78 -2.24
N SER A 707 5.46 28.93 -1.08
CA SER A 707 6.79 28.37 -0.77
C SER A 707 6.70 27.45 0.43
N ALA A 708 7.41 26.34 0.40
CA ALA A 708 7.54 25.43 1.53
C ALA A 708 9.00 24.99 1.70
N PHE A 709 9.42 24.89 2.95
CA PHE A 709 10.66 24.24 3.36
C PHE A 709 10.30 23.04 4.22
N SER A 710 10.89 21.88 3.96
CA SER A 710 10.72 20.70 4.80
C SER A 710 12.06 20.13 5.22
N SER A 711 12.11 19.59 6.42
CA SER A 711 13.25 18.89 6.98
C SER A 711 12.76 17.63 7.68
N THR A 712 13.32 16.47 7.34
CA THR A 712 12.93 15.16 7.91
C THR A 712 14.18 14.46 8.39
N PHE A 713 14.18 14.05 9.65
CA PHE A 713 15.24 13.22 10.25
C PHE A 713 14.66 11.86 10.58
N GLY A 714 15.30 10.80 10.08
CA GLY A 714 14.93 9.41 10.32
C GLY A 714 16.05 8.63 11.00
N PHE A 715 15.67 7.70 11.86
CA PHE A 715 16.62 6.76 12.49
C PHE A 715 16.10 5.33 12.49
N THR A 716 17.02 4.38 12.43
CA THR A 716 16.78 2.95 12.67
C THR A 716 17.92 2.42 13.52
N LYS A 717 17.63 1.78 14.65
CA LYS A 717 18.65 1.19 15.52
C LYS A 717 19.28 -0.03 14.82
N LYS A 718 20.56 -0.30 15.11
CA LYS A 718 21.27 -1.49 14.60
C LYS A 718 20.52 -2.77 14.95
N PHE A 719 20.52 -3.76 14.05
CA PHE A 719 19.88 -5.06 14.25
C PHE A 719 20.65 -6.18 13.53
N SER A 720 20.37 -7.43 13.87
CA SER A 720 21.10 -8.58 13.34
C SER A 720 20.50 -9.05 12.01
N TYR A 721 21.37 -9.35 11.04
CA TYR A 721 20.99 -9.99 9.79
C TYR A 721 20.73 -11.50 9.97
N ASN A 722 21.51 -12.16 10.81
CA ASN A 722 21.32 -13.56 11.19
C ASN A 722 20.92 -13.69 12.68
N TRP A 723 20.85 -14.92 13.20
CA TRP A 723 20.47 -15.17 14.59
C TRP A 723 21.46 -14.55 15.57
N GLU A 724 20.96 -13.89 16.61
CA GLU A 724 21.75 -13.27 17.70
C GLU A 724 22.36 -14.31 18.65
N ALA A 725 22.77 -15.49 18.17
CA ALA A 725 23.17 -16.62 19.00
C ALA A 725 24.57 -16.48 19.66
N SER A 726 25.31 -15.42 19.35
CA SER A 726 26.61 -15.16 19.95
C SER A 726 26.89 -13.68 20.15
N ASN A 727 27.67 -13.34 21.18
CA ASN A 727 28.16 -11.98 21.43
C ASN A 727 29.10 -11.46 20.32
N ASN A 728 29.63 -12.35 19.50
CA ASN A 728 30.52 -12.06 18.38
C ASN A 728 29.81 -12.04 17.03
N ASN A 729 28.51 -11.72 17.01
CA ASN A 729 27.76 -11.61 15.76
C ASN A 729 28.30 -10.46 14.89
N THR A 730 29.01 -10.81 13.82
CA THR A 730 29.59 -9.87 12.85
C THR A 730 28.60 -9.48 11.72
N MET A 731 27.48 -10.19 11.61
CA MET A 731 26.45 -9.92 10.60
C MET A 731 25.39 -8.94 11.14
N LEU A 732 25.85 -7.73 11.40
CA LEU A 732 24.97 -6.63 11.87
C LEU A 732 24.66 -5.68 10.73
N ILE A 733 23.43 -5.26 10.66
CA ILE A 733 23.02 -4.08 9.89
C ILE A 733 23.23 -2.88 10.80
N PRO A 734 24.11 -1.92 10.42
CA PRO A 734 24.44 -0.79 11.28
C PRO A 734 23.23 0.12 11.52
N ALA A 735 23.33 0.96 12.54
CA ALA A 735 22.31 1.99 12.78
C ALA A 735 22.27 2.95 11.59
N ARG A 736 21.06 3.22 11.08
CA ARG A 736 20.81 4.15 9.98
C ARG A 736 20.32 5.49 10.51
N TYR A 737 20.88 6.55 9.98
CA TYR A 737 20.44 7.92 10.20
C TYR A 737 20.33 8.63 8.85
N SER A 738 19.18 9.22 8.54
CA SER A 738 18.94 10.04 7.36
C SER A 738 18.46 11.40 7.77
N TRP A 739 18.99 12.43 7.15
CA TRP A 739 18.47 13.78 7.29
C TRP A 739 18.25 14.34 5.90
N ASP A 740 17.00 14.62 5.58
CA ASP A 740 16.57 15.08 4.27
C ASP A 740 16.01 16.50 4.40
N VAL A 741 16.33 17.35 3.44
CA VAL A 741 15.84 18.74 3.39
C VAL A 741 15.34 19.06 1.99
N ALA A 742 14.21 19.75 1.90
CA ALA A 742 13.64 20.15 0.63
C ALA A 742 13.08 21.57 0.65
N VAL A 743 13.21 22.24 -0.49
CA VAL A 743 12.58 23.54 -0.78
C VAL A 743 11.64 23.33 -1.96
N HIS A 744 10.42 23.79 -1.80
CA HIS A 744 9.41 23.76 -2.84
C HIS A 744 8.90 25.16 -3.10
N HIS A 745 8.72 25.54 -4.36
CA HIS A 745 8.16 26.81 -4.76
C HIS A 745 7.15 26.63 -5.90
N SER A 746 5.90 27.04 -5.67
CA SER A 746 4.88 27.20 -6.69
C SER A 746 4.86 28.66 -7.14
N PHE A 747 5.28 28.94 -8.37
CA PHE A 747 5.26 30.30 -8.94
C PHE A 747 3.81 30.79 -9.15
N ASN A 748 2.96 29.87 -9.53
CA ASN A 748 1.52 30.06 -9.73
C ASN A 748 0.81 28.71 -9.66
N LYS A 749 -0.49 28.65 -10.02
CA LYS A 749 -1.26 27.40 -10.05
C LYS A 749 -0.76 26.38 -11.09
N HIS A 750 0.06 26.78 -12.05
CA HIS A 750 0.50 25.95 -13.16
C HIS A 750 1.93 25.42 -12.98
N CYS A 751 2.85 26.22 -12.49
CA CYS A 751 4.28 25.88 -12.49
C CYS A 751 4.82 25.74 -11.05
N GLN A 752 5.47 24.61 -10.77
CA GLN A 752 6.05 24.27 -9.50
C GLN A 752 7.49 23.78 -9.69
N LEU A 753 8.36 24.13 -8.76
CA LEU A 753 9.76 23.70 -8.69
C LEU A 753 10.03 23.15 -7.30
N SER A 754 10.72 22.01 -7.23
CA SER A 754 11.16 21.41 -5.97
C SER A 754 12.64 21.05 -6.08
N PHE A 755 13.38 21.36 -5.02
CA PHE A 755 14.77 20.96 -4.85
C PHE A 755 14.90 20.23 -3.52
N GLU A 756 15.48 19.02 -3.54
CA GLU A 756 15.65 18.19 -2.34
C GLU A 756 17.08 17.68 -2.24
N ILE A 757 17.62 17.67 -1.04
CA ILE A 757 18.88 17.00 -0.69
C ILE A 757 18.54 15.89 0.28
N ARG A 758 18.78 14.64 -0.09
CA ARG A 758 18.59 13.49 0.77
C ARG A 758 19.92 13.05 1.36
N ASN A 759 19.85 12.49 2.55
CA ASN A 759 21.02 12.04 3.31
C ASN A 759 22.05 13.18 3.42
N LEU A 760 21.62 14.36 3.90
CA LEU A 760 22.41 15.57 4.04
C LEU A 760 23.74 15.31 4.77
N LEU A 761 23.74 14.37 5.73
CA LEU A 761 24.93 13.97 6.50
C LEU A 761 25.93 13.12 5.68
N ASN A 762 25.58 12.74 4.44
CA ASN A 762 26.41 11.93 3.53
C ASN A 762 26.88 10.59 4.15
N ARG A 763 26.03 10.01 5.00
CA ARG A 763 26.34 8.74 5.66
C ARG A 763 26.15 7.55 4.71
N GLU A 764 26.97 6.56 4.85
CA GLU A 764 26.76 5.25 4.26
C GLU A 764 25.73 4.51 5.10
N ASN A 765 24.53 4.34 4.56
CA ASN A 765 23.41 3.67 5.20
C ASN A 765 23.15 2.32 4.53
N TRP A 766 22.67 1.36 5.33
CA TRP A 766 22.27 0.04 4.85
C TRP A 766 20.86 -0.25 5.35
N ALA A 767 19.99 -0.68 4.45
CA ALA A 767 18.64 -1.14 4.82
C ALA A 767 18.56 -2.67 4.84
N GLU A 768 19.42 -3.34 4.07
CA GLU A 768 19.67 -4.77 4.05
C GLU A 768 21.16 -5.04 4.24
N PHE A 769 21.48 -6.22 4.75
CA PHE A 769 22.88 -6.59 5.02
C PHE A 769 23.70 -6.63 3.72
N ARG A 770 24.79 -5.84 3.69
CA ARG A 770 25.68 -5.71 2.54
C ARG A 770 25.03 -5.23 1.24
N TYR A 771 23.91 -4.50 1.37
CA TYR A 771 23.32 -3.71 0.30
C TYR A 771 23.40 -2.22 0.68
N PRO A 772 24.51 -1.54 0.37
CA PRO A 772 24.64 -0.11 0.65
C PRO A 772 23.59 0.69 -0.13
N MET A 773 23.03 1.66 0.53
CA MET A 773 22.14 2.66 -0.06
C MET A 773 22.97 3.81 -0.67
N GLU A 774 22.33 4.61 -1.47
CA GLU A 774 22.89 5.86 -1.97
C GLU A 774 23.35 6.76 -0.82
N ARG A 775 24.47 7.41 -0.99
CA ARG A 775 24.96 8.48 -0.12
C ARG A 775 24.11 9.74 -0.35
N ARG A 776 24.65 10.93 -0.15
CA ARG A 776 23.95 12.19 -0.42
C ARG A 776 23.52 12.26 -1.89
N THR A 777 22.22 12.56 -2.11
CA THR A 777 21.65 12.77 -3.43
C THR A 777 20.99 14.14 -3.53
N PHE A 778 21.01 14.69 -4.74
CA PHE A 778 20.37 15.95 -5.09
C PHE A 778 19.27 15.66 -6.10
N HIS A 779 18.11 16.25 -5.89
CA HIS A 779 16.91 16.06 -6.71
C HIS A 779 16.36 17.41 -7.12
N LEU A 780 16.08 17.57 -8.40
CA LEU A 780 15.43 18.77 -8.95
C LEU A 780 14.23 18.33 -9.77
N LYS A 781 13.04 18.81 -9.39
CA LYS A 781 11.77 18.46 -10.01
C LYS A 781 11.03 19.70 -10.49
N ILE A 782 10.58 19.64 -11.73
CA ILE A 782 9.68 20.64 -12.35
C ILE A 782 8.35 19.96 -12.59
N LYS A 783 7.27 20.68 -12.27
CA LYS A 783 5.90 20.20 -12.47
C LYS A 783 5.05 21.29 -13.11
N TYR A 784 4.27 20.91 -14.12
CA TYR A 784 3.36 21.78 -14.83
C TYR A 784 1.95 21.22 -14.82
N ILE A 785 0.96 22.05 -14.46
CA ILE A 785 -0.44 21.64 -14.26
C ILE A 785 -1.34 22.61 -15.06
N ILE A 786 -2.28 22.05 -15.82
CA ILE A 786 -3.41 22.75 -16.47
C ILE A 786 -4.69 22.09 -15.98
N ASN A 787 -5.62 22.91 -15.49
CA ASN A 787 -6.91 22.45 -14.95
C ASN A 787 -8.05 23.13 -15.70
#